data_e0415c0da39e2151e87256cdf8cd387a
#
_entry.id   e0415c0da39e2151e87256cdf8cd387a
#
_cell.length_a   1.000
_cell.length_b   1.000
_cell.length_c   1.000
_cell.angle_alpha   90.00
_cell.angle_beta   90.00
_cell.angle_gamma   90.00
#
_symmetry.space_group_name_H-M   'P 1'
#
loop_
_entity.id
_entity.type
_entity.pdbx_description
1 polymer ?
#
loop_
_entity_poly.entity_id
_entity_poly.type
_entity_poly.pdbx_seq_one_letter_code
_entity_poly.pdbx_strand_id
1 'polypeptide(L)'
;MADTAFTLPSVVEVERKHLLGQRKKAMSLIFLMIMLAQTSYIGAMEGWKFASDSASYNTTGACDSITRTSGDPIFVDPVNGSDAWDGTNVCPKATLSDALNDSSSNDEIILYTGRYHENVTVDNKDNLLIRAADGARVIFDGTQSISSDMNVTWSTADSDGIQEVTLPQDGWQLFLAYDEQVPARWPNAGFDDETVFNRSYWAEGTLTGSNNAYTIGWLTDAGPEVGIHSGLNETINATGLDPVGAIAVMNLGSFRSNSRVITDWYSANGTFAYDGTGVGWKNKHHAYFLEGKRELIDQDGEWWYDNANNRLHYKTPSGQDANDLDLRVKVQPFAMSVENSDGVTIQGIDFFGTTVNFNECDGCSFTNSTLEYPSTSKRGLGIAGESEDDRWMTRFYRSTNSFVDNISITNTDGGAIEFQGSAGQSNNNTVNNSYFHAIDWSAADQKGLMTTIYEGGRDMYFMNNTVHLTGASSVLSIGDAPKVFYNEVWDVGHLQTDGAVVQIMQGEAPGAEVAYNWIHDIIKYGIRFDAPIGQVGEGRNGTMHHNVIWDAAGGLMVKGDYHDIHNNTVFNSTGKNDIIFLTDGGINNKNSTLHRNAVDSVADHRSDDVFANPLPNGTHWSNWNGYLQGYDGMIEARNQISCAIYDNGSLYCWGRNDHGQLGLGYTSGREEAPQYVDFGTGRTITSLGIDDSGAEGWAPNSH
;
A
#
# COMPACT_ATOMS: atom_id res chain seq x y z
N MET A 1 -57.03 26.04 31.87
CA MET A 1 -56.65 26.21 30.47
C MET A 1 -55.16 26.25 30.49
N ALA A 2 -54.50 25.15 30.11
CA ALA A 2 -53.06 25.03 30.09
C ALA A 2 -52.61 25.17 28.64
N ASP A 3 -51.80 26.20 28.38
CA ASP A 3 -51.16 26.44 27.09
C ASP A 3 -50.03 25.43 26.94
N THR A 4 -50.17 24.51 26.02
CA THR A 4 -49.08 23.64 25.54
C THR A 4 -48.39 24.33 24.36
N ALA A 5 -47.30 24.98 24.62
CA ALA A 5 -46.41 25.49 23.58
C ALA A 5 -45.70 24.31 22.89
N PHE A 6 -46.02 24.07 21.63
CA PHE A 6 -45.29 23.18 20.73
C PHE A 6 -44.00 23.89 20.32
N THR A 7 -42.87 23.48 20.86
CA THR A 7 -41.55 23.88 20.35
C THR A 7 -41.17 22.97 19.19
N LEU A 8 -41.09 23.51 17.99
CA LEU A 8 -40.49 22.84 16.83
C LEU A 8 -38.99 22.61 17.10
N PRO A 9 -38.44 21.41 16.84
CA PRO A 9 -37.00 21.19 16.95
C PRO A 9 -36.28 22.11 15.98
N SER A 10 -35.13 22.66 16.41
CA SER A 10 -34.31 23.54 15.59
C SER A 10 -33.83 22.81 14.34
N VAL A 11 -33.66 23.52 13.23
CA VAL A 11 -33.14 22.97 11.95
C VAL A 11 -31.87 22.17 12.15
N VAL A 12 -31.00 22.62 13.06
CA VAL A 12 -29.76 21.96 13.46
C VAL A 12 -30.00 20.55 14.05
N GLU A 13 -31.10 20.35 14.78
CA GLU A 13 -31.40 19.05 15.40
C GLU A 13 -31.97 18.05 14.39
N VAL A 14 -32.66 18.52 13.37
CA VAL A 14 -33.19 17.73 12.26
C VAL A 14 -32.04 17.31 11.32
N GLU A 15 -31.11 18.24 11.02
CA GLU A 15 -29.93 17.93 10.21
C GLU A 15 -28.98 16.96 10.94
N ARG A 16 -28.79 17.13 12.25
CA ARG A 16 -27.99 16.20 13.07
C ARG A 16 -28.59 14.78 13.08
N LYS A 17 -29.90 14.65 13.13
CA LYS A 17 -30.60 13.34 13.03
C LYS A 17 -30.51 12.76 11.63
N HIS A 18 -30.49 13.58 10.60
CA HIS A 18 -30.36 13.13 9.21
C HIS A 18 -28.94 12.64 8.93
N LEU A 19 -27.91 13.37 9.37
CA LEU A 19 -26.50 12.96 9.31
C LEU A 19 -26.22 11.67 10.11
N LEU A 20 -26.79 11.57 11.33
CA LEU A 20 -26.70 10.33 12.13
C LEU A 20 -27.43 9.15 11.46
N GLY A 21 -28.52 9.41 10.73
CA GLY A 21 -29.23 8.41 9.95
C GLY A 21 -28.45 7.94 8.73
N GLN A 22 -27.72 8.84 8.07
CA GLN A 22 -26.84 8.50 6.95
C GLN A 22 -25.59 7.78 7.44
N ARG A 23 -25.00 8.19 8.58
CA ARG A 23 -23.88 7.47 9.24
C ARG A 23 -24.25 6.03 9.58
N LYS A 24 -25.44 5.79 10.14
CA LYS A 24 -25.92 4.41 10.42
C LYS A 24 -26.12 3.58 9.16
N LYS A 25 -26.57 4.18 8.07
CA LYS A 25 -26.72 3.48 6.78
C LYS A 25 -25.36 3.19 6.13
N ALA A 26 -24.42 4.15 6.20
CA ALA A 26 -23.05 3.97 5.74
C ALA A 26 -22.33 2.87 6.56
N MET A 27 -22.40 2.93 7.90
CA MET A 27 -21.86 1.88 8.77
C MET A 27 -22.50 0.50 8.52
N SER A 28 -23.80 0.44 8.24
CA SER A 28 -24.46 -0.84 7.89
C SER A 28 -24.02 -1.37 6.53
N LEU A 29 -23.73 -0.48 5.57
CA LEU A 29 -23.21 -0.87 4.26
C LEU A 29 -21.76 -1.34 4.36
N ILE A 30 -20.94 -0.64 5.14
CA ILE A 30 -19.55 -1.01 5.47
C ILE A 30 -19.54 -2.37 6.18
N PHE A 31 -20.41 -2.58 7.17
CA PHE A 31 -20.50 -3.85 7.87
C PHE A 31 -20.93 -5.00 6.92
N LEU A 32 -21.80 -4.71 5.96
CA LEU A 32 -22.21 -5.69 4.94
C LEU A 32 -21.07 -5.97 3.95
N MET A 33 -20.30 -4.96 3.54
CA MET A 33 -19.11 -5.14 2.68
C MET A 33 -17.98 -5.88 3.40
N ILE A 34 -17.73 -5.56 4.67
CA ILE A 34 -16.77 -6.31 5.51
C ILE A 34 -17.21 -7.76 5.68
N MET A 35 -18.50 -8.03 5.93
CA MET A 35 -19.01 -9.40 5.99
C MET A 35 -18.92 -10.13 4.64
N LEU A 36 -19.12 -9.42 3.52
CA LEU A 36 -18.97 -9.99 2.18
C LEU A 36 -17.49 -10.23 1.85
N ALA A 37 -16.60 -9.34 2.24
CA ALA A 37 -15.16 -9.51 2.11
C ALA A 37 -14.63 -10.67 2.98
N GLN A 38 -15.07 -10.74 4.25
CA GLN A 38 -14.71 -11.88 5.13
C GLN A 38 -15.26 -13.21 4.65
N THR A 39 -16.46 -13.26 4.09
CA THR A 39 -17.00 -14.50 3.49
C THR A 39 -16.26 -14.87 2.22
N SER A 40 -15.79 -13.91 1.44
CA SER A 40 -14.93 -14.17 0.28
C SER A 40 -13.55 -14.68 0.70
N TYR A 41 -12.97 -14.08 1.76
CA TYR A 41 -11.67 -14.46 2.30
C TYR A 41 -11.68 -15.90 2.89
N ILE A 42 -12.67 -16.22 3.73
CA ILE A 42 -12.83 -17.60 4.26
C ILE A 42 -13.09 -18.60 3.12
N GLY A 43 -13.86 -18.22 2.10
CA GLY A 43 -14.09 -19.03 0.90
C GLY A 43 -12.82 -19.21 0.06
N ALA A 44 -11.92 -18.24 0.02
CA ALA A 44 -10.64 -18.33 -0.68
C ALA A 44 -9.69 -19.33 0.01
N MET A 45 -9.52 -19.23 1.33
CA MET A 45 -8.63 -20.14 2.08
C MET A 45 -9.05 -21.62 1.98
N GLU A 46 -10.34 -21.94 2.05
CA GLU A 46 -10.81 -23.32 1.79
C GLU A 46 -10.67 -23.69 0.30
N GLY A 47 -10.67 -22.72 -0.57
CA GLY A 47 -10.64 -22.87 -2.01
C GLY A 47 -9.33 -23.41 -2.57
N TRP A 48 -8.17 -23.05 -1.99
CA TRP A 48 -6.88 -23.55 -2.46
C TRP A 48 -6.70 -25.06 -2.24
N LYS A 49 -7.45 -25.65 -1.31
CA LYS A 49 -7.41 -27.07 -0.94
C LYS A 49 -8.18 -28.01 -1.89
N PHE A 50 -8.92 -27.51 -2.86
CA PHE A 50 -9.78 -28.36 -3.68
C PHE A 50 -9.00 -29.13 -4.75
N ALA A 51 -9.20 -30.46 -4.70
CA ALA A 51 -8.91 -31.35 -5.80
C ALA A 51 -9.97 -31.21 -6.90
N SER A 52 -9.56 -31.29 -8.11
CA SER A 52 -10.26 -31.17 -9.36
C SER A 52 -11.60 -31.93 -9.43
N ASP A 53 -12.70 -31.23 -9.68
CA ASP A 53 -13.82 -31.80 -10.43
C ASP A 53 -13.45 -31.79 -11.90
N SER A 54 -12.79 -32.84 -12.36
CA SER A 54 -12.37 -32.99 -13.74
C SER A 54 -13.56 -33.35 -14.63
N ALA A 55 -13.77 -32.60 -15.70
CA ALA A 55 -14.66 -33.05 -16.76
C ALA A 55 -14.15 -34.38 -17.32
N SER A 56 -14.97 -35.41 -17.37
CA SER A 56 -14.57 -36.68 -17.94
C SER A 56 -14.79 -36.66 -19.45
N TYR A 57 -13.74 -36.69 -20.22
CA TYR A 57 -13.79 -36.83 -21.68
C TYR A 57 -13.81 -38.31 -22.08
N ASN A 58 -14.53 -38.63 -23.13
CA ASN A 58 -14.56 -40.00 -23.66
C ASN A 58 -13.36 -40.19 -24.62
N THR A 59 -12.22 -40.53 -24.05
CA THR A 59 -10.90 -40.49 -24.70
C THR A 59 -10.52 -41.74 -25.49
N THR A 60 -11.46 -42.69 -25.74
CA THR A 60 -11.12 -43.93 -26.45
C THR A 60 -10.94 -43.68 -27.96
N GLY A 61 -9.73 -43.32 -28.39
CA GLY A 61 -9.26 -43.45 -29.78
C GLY A 61 -9.82 -42.44 -30.79
N ALA A 62 -10.62 -41.48 -30.36
CA ALA A 62 -11.26 -40.53 -31.26
C ALA A 62 -10.42 -39.27 -31.56
N CYS A 63 -9.51 -38.89 -30.64
CA CYS A 63 -8.80 -37.62 -30.71
C CYS A 63 -7.76 -37.54 -31.84
N ASP A 64 -7.14 -38.66 -32.23
CA ASP A 64 -6.11 -38.68 -33.29
C ASP A 64 -6.62 -38.27 -34.66
N SER A 65 -7.94 -38.18 -34.84
CA SER A 65 -8.58 -37.82 -36.11
C SER A 65 -9.39 -36.52 -36.04
N ILE A 66 -9.42 -35.85 -34.88
CA ILE A 66 -10.14 -34.59 -34.68
C ILE A 66 -9.16 -33.44 -34.86
N THR A 67 -9.46 -32.57 -35.80
CA THR A 67 -8.65 -31.39 -36.13
C THR A 67 -9.39 -30.11 -35.76
N ARG A 68 -8.72 -29.20 -35.07
CA ARG A 68 -9.24 -27.85 -34.79
C ARG A 68 -9.29 -27.02 -36.08
N THR A 69 -10.37 -26.29 -36.27
CA THR A 69 -10.44 -25.33 -37.39
C THR A 69 -9.69 -24.06 -37.02
N SER A 70 -8.95 -23.48 -37.91
CA SER A 70 -8.26 -22.21 -37.67
C SER A 70 -9.25 -21.12 -37.23
N GLY A 71 -8.95 -20.46 -36.11
CA GLY A 71 -9.81 -19.46 -35.49
C GLY A 71 -10.79 -20.00 -34.44
N ASP A 72 -10.93 -21.33 -34.30
CA ASP A 72 -11.64 -21.90 -33.16
C ASP A 72 -10.77 -21.79 -31.90
N PRO A 73 -11.36 -21.68 -30.68
CA PRO A 73 -10.60 -21.66 -29.42
C PRO A 73 -9.74 -22.91 -29.24
N ILE A 74 -8.61 -22.74 -28.56
CA ILE A 74 -7.76 -23.86 -28.11
C ILE A 74 -8.11 -24.16 -26.65
N PHE A 75 -8.47 -25.41 -26.38
CA PHE A 75 -8.84 -25.85 -25.03
C PHE A 75 -7.67 -26.55 -24.34
N VAL A 76 -7.50 -26.33 -23.05
CA VAL A 76 -6.49 -26.95 -22.21
C VAL A 76 -7.12 -27.59 -20.98
N ASP A 77 -6.77 -28.83 -20.69
CA ASP A 77 -7.17 -29.57 -19.48
C ASP A 77 -5.94 -30.23 -18.85
N PRO A 78 -5.46 -29.75 -17.68
CA PRO A 78 -4.23 -30.24 -17.09
C PRO A 78 -4.35 -31.67 -16.53
N VAL A 79 -5.58 -32.20 -16.43
CA VAL A 79 -5.86 -33.52 -15.85
C VAL A 79 -6.10 -34.59 -16.91
N ASN A 80 -6.89 -34.26 -17.93
CA ASN A 80 -7.35 -35.23 -18.93
C ASN A 80 -6.93 -34.88 -20.36
N GLY A 81 -6.25 -33.76 -20.56
CA GLY A 81 -5.75 -33.33 -21.87
C GLY A 81 -4.50 -34.09 -22.30
N SER A 82 -4.13 -33.89 -23.54
CA SER A 82 -2.88 -34.42 -24.12
C SER A 82 -2.31 -33.44 -25.14
N ASP A 83 -1.04 -33.15 -25.04
CA ASP A 83 -0.35 -32.26 -25.99
C ASP A 83 -0.21 -32.87 -27.39
N ALA A 84 -0.47 -34.17 -27.52
CA ALA A 84 -0.59 -34.82 -28.81
C ALA A 84 -1.91 -34.54 -29.53
N TRP A 85 -2.89 -33.93 -28.87
CA TRP A 85 -4.20 -33.60 -29.45
C TRP A 85 -4.24 -32.17 -30.00
N ASP A 86 -5.24 -31.89 -30.80
CA ASP A 86 -5.31 -30.64 -31.57
C ASP A 86 -5.99 -29.48 -30.81
N GLY A 87 -6.28 -29.65 -29.51
CA GLY A 87 -6.79 -28.60 -28.63
C GLY A 87 -8.27 -28.25 -28.85
N THR A 88 -9.08 -29.19 -29.33
CA THR A 88 -10.54 -28.97 -29.38
C THR A 88 -11.22 -29.16 -28.02
N ASN A 89 -12.46 -28.72 -27.87
CA ASN A 89 -13.19 -28.85 -26.61
C ASN A 89 -13.42 -30.31 -26.15
N VAL A 90 -13.30 -31.29 -27.03
CA VAL A 90 -13.42 -32.73 -26.72
C VAL A 90 -12.08 -33.45 -26.66
N CYS A 91 -11.02 -32.82 -27.19
CA CYS A 91 -9.65 -33.31 -27.19
C CYS A 91 -8.70 -32.14 -26.85
N PRO A 92 -8.71 -31.67 -25.58
CA PRO A 92 -7.93 -30.51 -25.17
C PRO A 92 -6.43 -30.84 -25.09
N LYS A 93 -5.60 -29.84 -25.17
CA LYS A 93 -4.17 -29.89 -24.81
C LYS A 93 -4.02 -30.22 -23.32
N ALA A 94 -2.89 -30.74 -22.91
CA ALA A 94 -2.56 -30.95 -21.49
C ALA A 94 -1.97 -29.68 -20.85
N THR A 95 -1.25 -28.86 -21.62
CA THR A 95 -0.50 -27.72 -21.12
C THR A 95 -0.86 -26.42 -21.85
N LEU A 96 -0.79 -25.31 -21.10
CA LEU A 96 -0.89 -23.98 -21.70
C LEU A 96 0.31 -23.71 -22.63
N SER A 97 1.48 -24.24 -22.30
CA SER A 97 2.69 -24.12 -23.11
C SER A 97 2.48 -24.65 -24.53
N ASP A 98 1.88 -25.84 -24.67
CA ASP A 98 1.62 -26.42 -25.99
C ASP A 98 0.47 -25.69 -26.72
N ALA A 99 -0.55 -25.27 -26.00
CA ALA A 99 -1.62 -24.42 -26.56
C ALA A 99 -1.06 -23.09 -27.11
N LEU A 100 -0.12 -22.47 -26.40
CA LEU A 100 0.56 -21.26 -26.88
C LEU A 100 1.39 -21.54 -28.15
N ASN A 101 2.05 -22.68 -28.26
CA ASN A 101 2.79 -23.03 -29.47
C ASN A 101 1.86 -23.09 -30.71
N ASP A 102 0.64 -23.58 -30.52
CA ASP A 102 -0.35 -23.74 -31.57
C ASP A 102 -1.22 -22.48 -31.81
N SER A 103 -1.08 -21.44 -30.95
CA SER A 103 -1.86 -20.21 -31.07
C SER A 103 -1.20 -19.16 -31.97
N SER A 104 -2.00 -18.23 -32.44
CA SER A 104 -1.60 -17.06 -33.20
C SER A 104 -2.26 -15.79 -32.63
N SER A 105 -1.87 -14.61 -33.12
CA SER A 105 -2.56 -13.36 -32.79
C SER A 105 -4.07 -13.47 -33.08
N ASN A 106 -4.87 -12.90 -32.16
CA ASN A 106 -6.34 -12.94 -32.14
C ASN A 106 -6.98 -14.30 -31.83
N ASP A 107 -6.22 -15.29 -31.40
CA ASP A 107 -6.77 -16.57 -30.95
C ASP A 107 -7.29 -16.47 -29.50
N GLU A 108 -8.06 -17.49 -29.10
CA GLU A 108 -8.56 -17.67 -27.75
C GLU A 108 -8.08 -19.02 -27.19
N ILE A 109 -7.53 -19.00 -25.98
CA ILE A 109 -7.16 -20.20 -25.21
C ILE A 109 -8.08 -20.30 -24.01
N ILE A 110 -8.78 -21.43 -23.85
CA ILE A 110 -9.74 -21.69 -22.79
C ILE A 110 -9.21 -22.79 -21.88
N LEU A 111 -9.02 -22.43 -20.60
CA LEU A 111 -8.48 -23.32 -19.59
C LEU A 111 -9.62 -23.97 -18.80
N TYR A 112 -9.60 -25.29 -18.69
CA TYR A 112 -10.53 -26.03 -17.85
C TYR A 112 -10.07 -26.08 -16.39
N THR A 113 -11.00 -26.45 -15.50
CA THR A 113 -10.75 -26.58 -14.07
C THR A 113 -9.52 -27.45 -13.81
N GLY A 114 -8.60 -26.93 -13.02
CA GLY A 114 -7.41 -27.67 -12.63
C GLY A 114 -6.33 -26.78 -12.05
N ARG A 115 -5.28 -27.46 -11.60
CA ARG A 115 -4.07 -26.82 -11.08
C ARG A 115 -2.96 -26.95 -12.11
N TYR A 116 -2.43 -25.80 -12.51
CA TYR A 116 -1.37 -25.65 -13.49
C TYR A 116 -0.06 -25.29 -12.78
N HIS A 117 1.01 -25.93 -13.13
CA HIS A 117 2.35 -25.59 -12.66
C HIS A 117 3.24 -25.36 -13.87
N GLU A 118 3.09 -24.20 -14.48
CA GLU A 118 3.76 -23.83 -15.73
C GLU A 118 4.32 -22.40 -15.61
N ASN A 119 5.45 -22.16 -16.30
CA ASN A 119 5.98 -20.84 -16.54
C ASN A 119 6.03 -20.65 -18.07
N VAL A 120 5.11 -19.84 -18.57
CA VAL A 120 4.93 -19.64 -20.02
C VAL A 120 5.18 -18.20 -20.43
N THR A 121 5.60 -18.02 -21.68
CA THR A 121 5.75 -16.70 -22.29
C THR A 121 4.82 -16.56 -23.50
N VAL A 122 3.98 -15.55 -23.47
CA VAL A 122 3.21 -15.07 -24.64
C VAL A 122 4.10 -14.06 -25.35
N ASP A 123 4.63 -14.44 -26.51
CA ASP A 123 5.57 -13.61 -27.27
C ASP A 123 5.11 -13.45 -28.73
N ASN A 124 5.05 -12.19 -29.20
CA ASN A 124 4.59 -11.83 -30.54
C ASN A 124 3.19 -12.37 -30.90
N LYS A 125 2.23 -12.24 -29.96
CA LYS A 125 0.84 -12.71 -30.11
C LYS A 125 -0.16 -11.64 -29.74
N ASP A 126 -0.43 -10.71 -30.60
CA ASP A 126 -1.36 -9.61 -30.35
C ASP A 126 -2.80 -10.10 -30.21
N ASN A 127 -3.54 -9.44 -29.30
CA ASN A 127 -4.95 -9.68 -29.01
C ASN A 127 -5.27 -11.14 -28.63
N LEU A 128 -4.32 -11.87 -28.06
CA LEU A 128 -4.56 -13.21 -27.57
C LEU A 128 -5.40 -13.14 -26.27
N LEU A 129 -6.48 -13.93 -26.23
CA LEU A 129 -7.29 -14.10 -25.04
C LEU A 129 -6.96 -15.43 -24.35
N ILE A 130 -6.48 -15.39 -23.11
CA ILE A 130 -6.29 -16.55 -22.26
C ILE A 130 -7.28 -16.45 -21.09
N ARG A 131 -8.20 -17.39 -21.00
CA ARG A 131 -9.22 -17.33 -19.96
C ARG A 131 -9.63 -18.69 -19.41
N ALA A 132 -10.19 -18.67 -18.22
CA ALA A 132 -10.89 -19.84 -17.68
C ALA A 132 -12.19 -20.13 -18.48
N ALA A 133 -12.56 -21.39 -18.59
CA ALA A 133 -13.87 -21.78 -19.08
C ALA A 133 -14.96 -21.30 -18.11
N ASP A 134 -16.17 -21.11 -18.62
CA ASP A 134 -17.28 -20.63 -17.81
C ASP A 134 -17.55 -21.55 -16.61
N GLY A 135 -17.45 -21.02 -15.41
CA GLY A 135 -17.60 -21.77 -14.15
C GLY A 135 -16.42 -22.68 -13.78
N ALA A 136 -15.34 -22.67 -14.58
CA ALA A 136 -14.13 -23.38 -14.24
C ALA A 136 -13.34 -22.66 -13.16
N ARG A 137 -12.64 -23.43 -12.33
CA ARG A 137 -11.65 -22.93 -11.40
C ARG A 137 -10.24 -23.28 -11.91
N VAL A 138 -9.53 -22.29 -12.38
CA VAL A 138 -8.20 -22.42 -12.93
C VAL A 138 -7.20 -21.81 -11.94
N ILE A 139 -6.25 -22.61 -11.47
CA ILE A 139 -5.25 -22.16 -10.50
C ILE A 139 -3.87 -22.40 -11.07
N PHE A 140 -3.08 -21.32 -11.22
CA PHE A 140 -1.64 -21.44 -11.42
C PHE A 140 -0.96 -21.45 -10.05
N ASP A 141 -0.27 -22.56 -9.75
CA ASP A 141 0.42 -22.80 -8.47
C ASP A 141 1.92 -22.73 -8.66
N GLY A 142 2.53 -21.69 -8.09
CA GLY A 142 4.00 -21.51 -8.12
C GLY A 142 4.75 -22.33 -7.08
N THR A 143 4.03 -23.18 -6.31
CA THR A 143 4.64 -24.00 -5.26
C THR A 143 4.75 -25.47 -5.65
N GLN A 144 5.65 -26.17 -4.99
CA GLN A 144 5.75 -27.63 -5.07
C GLN A 144 5.75 -28.22 -3.66
N SER A 145 5.03 -29.35 -3.49
CA SER A 145 5.09 -30.13 -2.26
C SER A 145 6.45 -30.80 -2.14
N ILE A 146 7.07 -30.65 -0.97
CA ILE A 146 8.40 -31.19 -0.70
C ILE A 146 8.37 -32.73 -0.74
N SER A 147 7.36 -33.34 -0.13
CA SER A 147 7.27 -34.80 -0.04
C SER A 147 6.74 -35.45 -1.33
N SER A 148 5.66 -34.88 -1.94
CA SER A 148 5.00 -35.52 -3.08
C SER A 148 5.60 -35.13 -4.42
N ASP A 149 5.87 -33.83 -4.66
CA ASP A 149 6.31 -33.36 -5.97
C ASP A 149 7.83 -33.47 -6.13
N MET A 150 8.58 -33.05 -5.09
CA MET A 150 10.03 -33.14 -5.07
C MET A 150 10.55 -34.53 -4.66
N ASN A 151 9.71 -35.36 -4.04
CA ASN A 151 10.02 -36.72 -3.57
C ASN A 151 11.28 -36.75 -2.68
N VAL A 152 11.39 -35.83 -1.73
CA VAL A 152 12.45 -35.77 -0.73
C VAL A 152 11.90 -35.99 0.68
N THR A 153 12.77 -36.46 1.58
CA THR A 153 12.39 -36.87 2.94
C THR A 153 13.11 -35.99 3.96
N TRP A 154 12.38 -35.52 4.94
CA TRP A 154 12.90 -34.74 6.05
C TRP A 154 13.71 -35.63 7.01
N SER A 155 14.74 -35.05 7.63
CA SER A 155 15.48 -35.69 8.71
C SER A 155 14.61 -35.89 9.95
N THR A 156 15.09 -36.67 10.90
CA THR A 156 14.54 -36.64 12.26
C THR A 156 14.87 -35.32 12.94
N ALA A 157 13.97 -34.82 13.81
CA ALA A 157 14.20 -33.63 14.55
C ALA A 157 15.47 -33.69 15.41
N ASP A 158 16.21 -32.61 15.47
CA ASP A 158 17.37 -32.46 16.36
C ASP A 158 16.95 -32.10 17.81
N SER A 159 17.93 -31.72 18.65
CA SER A 159 17.65 -31.36 20.06
C SER A 159 16.77 -30.15 20.24
N ASP A 160 16.69 -29.27 19.23
CA ASP A 160 15.92 -28.01 19.25
C ASP A 160 14.54 -28.20 18.61
N GLY A 161 14.25 -29.42 18.15
CA GLY A 161 13.00 -29.76 17.46
C GLY A 161 12.99 -29.39 15.98
N ILE A 162 14.14 -29.03 15.39
CA ILE A 162 14.27 -28.61 14.01
C ILE A 162 14.54 -29.83 13.11
N GLN A 163 13.77 -29.94 12.04
CA GLN A 163 13.97 -30.91 10.97
C GLN A 163 14.58 -30.22 9.75
N GLU A 164 15.34 -30.97 8.96
CA GLU A 164 15.98 -30.45 7.75
C GLU A 164 15.74 -31.34 6.54
N VAL A 165 15.72 -30.73 5.36
CA VAL A 165 15.62 -31.43 4.09
C VAL A 165 16.49 -30.74 3.04
N THR A 166 17.10 -31.52 2.14
CA THR A 166 17.81 -30.93 0.99
C THR A 166 16.87 -30.83 -0.19
N LEU A 167 16.65 -29.61 -0.68
CA LEU A 167 15.80 -29.36 -1.84
C LEU A 167 16.58 -29.54 -3.15
N PRO A 168 15.93 -30.06 -4.22
CA PRO A 168 16.55 -30.20 -5.53
C PRO A 168 16.68 -28.87 -6.29
N GLN A 169 16.00 -27.82 -5.82
CA GLN A 169 15.99 -26.46 -6.36
C GLN A 169 15.73 -25.46 -5.27
N ASP A 170 15.95 -24.18 -5.53
CA ASP A 170 15.71 -23.11 -4.60
C ASP A 170 14.22 -22.99 -4.22
N GLY A 171 13.97 -22.70 -2.93
CA GLY A 171 12.65 -22.42 -2.41
C GLY A 171 12.72 -21.22 -1.46
N TRP A 172 11.89 -20.19 -1.67
CA TRP A 172 12.04 -18.89 -0.98
C TRP A 172 10.81 -18.43 -0.19
N GLN A 173 9.76 -19.23 -0.15
CA GLN A 173 8.65 -19.15 0.80
C GLN A 173 8.21 -20.57 1.14
N LEU A 174 7.85 -20.78 2.40
CA LEU A 174 7.37 -22.08 2.89
C LEU A 174 5.91 -21.98 3.28
N PHE A 175 5.12 -22.99 2.92
CA PHE A 175 3.72 -23.10 3.25
C PHE A 175 3.44 -24.45 3.91
N LEU A 176 2.63 -24.44 4.97
CA LEU A 176 1.99 -25.63 5.51
C LEU A 176 0.59 -25.72 4.90
N ALA A 177 0.37 -26.71 4.06
CA ALA A 177 -0.74 -26.75 3.12
C ALA A 177 -0.69 -25.49 2.20
N TYR A 178 -1.48 -24.48 2.48
CA TYR A 178 -1.52 -23.21 1.73
C TYR A 178 -1.40 -21.99 2.63
N ASP A 179 -0.98 -22.18 3.89
CA ASP A 179 -0.77 -21.11 4.87
C ASP A 179 0.73 -20.81 4.98
N GLU A 180 1.13 -19.55 4.74
CA GLU A 180 2.54 -19.14 4.77
C GLU A 180 3.14 -19.31 6.16
N GLN A 181 4.33 -19.91 6.22
CA GLN A 181 5.11 -20.08 7.43
C GLN A 181 6.10 -18.94 7.60
N VAL A 182 6.32 -18.51 8.84
CA VAL A 182 7.13 -17.33 9.13
C VAL A 182 8.61 -17.61 8.88
N PRO A 183 9.34 -16.83 8.07
CA PRO A 183 10.79 -16.84 8.06
C PRO A 183 11.31 -16.57 9.47
N ALA A 184 12.19 -17.45 9.98
CA ALA A 184 12.74 -17.31 11.32
C ALA A 184 13.31 -15.91 11.54
N ARG A 185 12.81 -15.22 12.55
CA ARG A 185 13.13 -13.81 12.79
C ARG A 185 13.25 -13.47 14.28
N TRP A 186 14.00 -12.43 14.56
CA TRP A 186 14.05 -11.81 15.88
C TRP A 186 13.91 -10.28 15.75
N PRO A 187 13.05 -9.61 16.52
CA PRO A 187 12.03 -10.21 17.41
C PRO A 187 10.95 -10.98 16.65
N ASN A 188 10.31 -11.93 17.37
CA ASN A 188 9.28 -12.77 16.76
C ASN A 188 8.02 -11.97 16.41
N ALA A 189 7.42 -12.33 15.28
CA ALA A 189 6.12 -11.83 14.84
C ALA A 189 5.48 -12.87 13.90
N GLY A 190 4.16 -12.89 13.83
CA GLY A 190 3.39 -13.88 13.09
C GLY A 190 2.52 -13.28 12.01
N PHE A 191 2.12 -14.12 11.06
CA PHE A 191 1.12 -13.77 10.04
C PHE A 191 -0.32 -13.93 10.58
N ASP A 192 -0.58 -14.99 11.34
CA ASP A 192 -1.92 -15.32 11.85
C ASP A 192 -2.52 -14.24 12.76
N ASP A 193 -1.67 -13.55 13.50
CA ASP A 193 -2.06 -12.47 14.42
C ASP A 193 -1.72 -11.08 13.90
N GLU A 194 -1.29 -11.00 12.62
CA GLU A 194 -0.92 -9.78 11.90
C GLU A 194 0.21 -8.97 12.57
N THR A 195 0.93 -9.55 13.53
CA THR A 195 1.98 -8.85 14.26
C THR A 195 3.19 -8.50 13.40
N VAL A 196 3.36 -9.13 12.23
CA VAL A 196 4.34 -8.71 11.21
C VAL A 196 4.11 -7.27 10.73
N PHE A 197 2.86 -6.78 10.76
CA PHE A 197 2.51 -5.39 10.44
C PHE A 197 2.63 -4.45 11.64
N ASN A 198 2.93 -4.98 12.83
CA ASN A 198 3.00 -4.16 14.03
C ASN A 198 4.44 -3.80 14.38
N ARG A 199 4.77 -2.51 14.24
CA ARG A 199 6.11 -2.01 14.52
C ARG A 199 6.58 -2.22 15.98
N SER A 200 5.70 -2.45 16.93
CA SER A 200 6.09 -2.79 18.29
C SER A 200 6.77 -4.17 18.42
N TYR A 201 6.70 -4.99 17.36
CA TYR A 201 7.43 -6.26 17.24
C TYR A 201 8.76 -6.12 16.46
N TRP A 202 9.24 -4.90 16.28
CA TRP A 202 10.59 -4.61 15.81
C TRP A 202 11.47 -4.26 17.02
N ALA A 203 12.75 -4.56 16.96
CA ALA A 203 13.72 -4.03 17.89
C ALA A 203 14.00 -2.55 17.58
N GLU A 204 14.36 -1.77 18.60
CA GLU A 204 14.70 -0.38 18.44
C GLU A 204 16.11 -0.10 18.97
N GLY A 205 17.02 0.28 18.07
CA GLY A 205 18.37 0.65 18.41
C GLY A 205 18.49 2.07 18.95
N THR A 206 19.67 2.41 19.44
CA THR A 206 19.96 3.71 20.06
C THR A 206 20.64 4.70 19.10
N LEU A 207 21.32 4.19 18.08
CA LEU A 207 22.08 5.04 17.16
C LEU A 207 22.28 4.34 15.82
N THR A 208 22.25 5.10 14.75
CA THR A 208 22.63 4.64 13.42
C THR A 208 23.55 5.63 12.73
N GLY A 209 24.39 5.17 11.81
CA GLY A 209 25.28 6.01 11.05
C GLY A 209 25.99 5.28 9.93
N SER A 210 26.90 6.02 9.28
CA SER A 210 27.75 5.51 8.21
C SER A 210 29.12 6.17 8.21
N ASN A 211 30.06 5.54 7.50
CA ASN A 211 31.34 6.18 7.20
C ASN A 211 31.14 7.34 6.20
N ASN A 212 32.15 8.18 6.03
CA ASN A 212 32.09 9.35 5.14
C ASN A 212 31.85 9.00 3.66
N ALA A 213 32.15 7.78 3.25
CA ALA A 213 31.95 7.30 1.89
C ALA A 213 30.58 6.60 1.68
N TYR A 214 29.79 6.46 2.75
CA TYR A 214 28.50 5.75 2.73
C TYR A 214 28.60 4.29 2.25
N THR A 215 29.76 3.66 2.42
CA THR A 215 29.98 2.25 2.05
C THR A 215 29.84 1.30 3.22
N ILE A 216 29.96 1.79 4.45
CA ILE A 216 29.74 1.03 5.68
C ILE A 216 28.70 1.74 6.50
N GLY A 217 27.61 1.04 6.77
CA GLY A 217 26.57 1.45 7.70
C GLY A 217 26.71 0.70 9.03
N TRP A 218 26.21 1.28 10.11
CA TRP A 218 26.10 0.61 11.40
C TRP A 218 24.82 1.00 12.14
N LEU A 219 24.36 0.08 12.98
CA LEU A 219 23.31 0.30 13.95
C LEU A 219 23.78 -0.19 15.31
N THR A 220 23.58 0.64 16.33
CA THR A 220 23.87 0.33 17.72
C THR A 220 22.57 0.03 18.47
N ASP A 221 22.51 -1.11 19.14
CA ASP A 221 21.44 -1.53 20.00
C ASP A 221 21.99 -1.77 21.42
N ALA A 222 22.13 -0.70 22.17
CA ALA A 222 22.81 -0.70 23.49
C ALA A 222 21.85 -0.65 24.69
N GLY A 223 20.56 -0.73 24.48
CA GLY A 223 19.56 -0.69 25.56
C GLY A 223 18.29 0.08 25.18
N PRO A 224 17.40 0.30 26.13
CA PRO A 224 16.11 0.90 25.86
C PRO A 224 16.27 2.28 25.24
N GLU A 225 15.68 2.47 24.09
CA GLU A 225 15.67 3.72 23.39
C GLU A 225 14.52 4.62 23.84
N VAL A 226 14.79 5.91 23.76
CA VAL A 226 13.77 6.95 23.91
C VAL A 226 13.38 7.39 22.50
N GLY A 227 12.80 6.46 21.75
CA GLY A 227 12.40 6.68 20.36
C GLY A 227 10.95 7.13 20.21
N ILE A 228 10.61 7.47 18.96
CA ILE A 228 9.25 7.85 18.56
C ILE A 228 8.34 6.62 18.50
N HIS A 229 8.93 5.43 18.50
CA HIS A 229 8.26 4.15 18.36
C HIS A 229 8.58 3.23 19.53
N SER A 230 7.56 2.61 20.06
CA SER A 230 7.65 1.62 21.15
C SER A 230 8.03 0.24 20.58
N GLY A 231 9.25 0.09 20.09
CA GLY A 231 9.80 -1.22 19.77
C GLY A 231 10.12 -2.03 21.03
N LEU A 232 10.49 -3.30 20.86
CA LEU A 232 10.93 -4.14 21.98
C LEU A 232 12.24 -3.62 22.56
N ASN A 233 12.30 -3.55 23.88
CA ASN A 233 13.48 -3.13 24.64
C ASN A 233 14.52 -4.25 24.82
N GLU A 234 14.31 -5.40 24.20
CA GLU A 234 15.29 -6.49 24.23
C GLU A 234 16.40 -6.23 23.22
N THR A 235 17.65 -6.36 23.65
CA THR A 235 18.81 -6.13 22.80
C THR A 235 19.36 -7.43 22.25
N ILE A 236 20.07 -7.39 21.10
CA ILE A 236 20.78 -8.56 20.54
C ILE A 236 21.71 -9.18 21.59
N ASN A 237 22.39 -8.36 22.41
CA ASN A 237 23.27 -8.87 23.46
C ASN A 237 22.51 -9.72 24.52
N ALA A 238 21.26 -9.40 24.80
CA ALA A 238 20.46 -10.16 25.76
C ALA A 238 20.08 -11.54 25.25
N THR A 239 19.95 -11.71 23.96
CA THR A 239 19.64 -13.02 23.33
C THR A 239 20.84 -13.97 23.29
N GLY A 240 22.07 -13.43 23.35
CA GLY A 240 23.30 -14.19 23.14
C GLY A 240 23.56 -14.56 21.66
N LEU A 241 22.77 -14.05 20.73
CA LEU A 241 22.92 -14.24 19.29
C LEU A 241 24.19 -13.58 18.77
N ASP A 242 24.96 -14.27 17.93
CA ASP A 242 25.89 -13.65 17.00
C ASP A 242 25.14 -13.27 15.71
N PRO A 243 24.89 -11.99 15.44
CA PRO A 243 24.06 -11.58 14.30
C PRO A 243 24.82 -11.59 12.97
N VAL A 244 26.14 -11.86 12.94
CA VAL A 244 26.90 -11.88 11.68
C VAL A 244 26.33 -12.91 10.72
N GLY A 245 26.08 -12.50 9.49
CA GLY A 245 25.44 -13.30 8.45
C GLY A 245 23.91 -13.25 8.45
N ALA A 246 23.27 -12.75 9.51
CA ALA A 246 21.84 -12.46 9.47
C ALA A 246 21.53 -11.30 8.50
N ILE A 247 20.31 -11.25 8.03
CA ILE A 247 19.77 -10.10 7.29
C ILE A 247 19.07 -9.17 8.29
N ALA A 248 19.54 -7.94 8.39
CA ALA A 248 18.85 -6.89 9.11
C ALA A 248 17.91 -6.14 8.17
N VAL A 249 16.63 -6.16 8.46
CA VAL A 249 15.61 -5.29 7.83
C VAL A 249 15.47 -4.07 8.72
N MET A 250 15.79 -2.89 8.20
CA MET A 250 15.99 -1.68 9.00
C MET A 250 15.20 -0.49 8.46
N ASN A 251 14.40 0.17 9.29
CA ASN A 251 13.85 1.49 8.99
C ASN A 251 14.70 2.59 9.65
N LEU A 252 15.62 3.17 8.90
CA LEU A 252 16.58 4.19 9.32
C LEU A 252 16.23 5.59 8.80
N GLY A 253 15.36 5.68 7.85
CA GLY A 253 14.83 6.90 7.28
C GLY A 253 13.32 6.95 7.41
N SER A 254 12.72 8.12 7.33
CA SER A 254 11.28 8.30 7.57
C SER A 254 10.41 7.32 6.78
N PHE A 255 10.63 7.23 5.47
CA PHE A 255 9.84 6.42 4.55
C PHE A 255 10.64 5.29 3.89
N ARG A 256 11.83 4.94 4.37
CA ARG A 256 12.67 3.92 3.76
C ARG A 256 13.05 2.85 4.74
N SER A 257 12.79 1.62 4.36
CA SER A 257 13.32 0.41 5.00
C SER A 257 14.24 -0.30 4.02
N ASN A 258 15.38 -0.75 4.50
CA ASN A 258 16.37 -1.44 3.70
C ASN A 258 16.74 -2.75 4.35
N SER A 259 16.99 -3.79 3.56
CA SER A 259 17.57 -5.04 4.04
C SER A 259 19.04 -5.11 3.72
N ARG A 260 19.88 -5.58 4.66
CA ARG A 260 21.32 -5.77 4.47
C ARG A 260 21.82 -6.96 5.28
N VAL A 261 22.78 -7.69 4.73
CA VAL A 261 23.49 -8.72 5.48
C VAL A 261 24.44 -8.07 6.50
N ILE A 262 24.42 -8.53 7.73
CA ILE A 262 25.32 -8.09 8.79
C ILE A 262 26.71 -8.68 8.54
N THR A 263 27.71 -7.81 8.45
CA THR A 263 29.10 -8.20 8.16
C THR A 263 29.95 -8.30 9.42
N ASP A 264 29.68 -7.49 10.43
CA ASP A 264 30.47 -7.40 11.64
C ASP A 264 29.58 -7.16 12.88
N TRP A 265 30.01 -7.72 14.02
CA TRP A 265 29.36 -7.55 15.30
C TRP A 265 30.32 -7.10 16.41
N TYR A 266 30.03 -6.01 17.06
CA TYR A 266 30.79 -5.43 18.16
C TYR A 266 29.99 -5.58 19.46
N SER A 267 30.03 -6.75 20.07
CA SER A 267 29.24 -7.09 21.26
C SER A 267 29.49 -6.18 22.47
N ALA A 268 30.67 -5.57 22.57
CA ALA A 268 31.04 -4.68 23.68
C ALA A 268 30.16 -3.42 23.74
N ASN A 269 29.60 -2.97 22.64
CA ASN A 269 28.72 -1.81 22.57
C ASN A 269 27.41 -2.07 21.81
N GLY A 270 27.10 -3.34 21.51
CA GLY A 270 25.86 -3.71 20.86
C GLY A 270 25.72 -3.16 19.43
N THR A 271 26.81 -3.09 18.66
CA THR A 271 26.80 -2.48 17.30
C THR A 271 27.01 -3.55 16.25
N PHE A 272 26.14 -3.59 15.23
CA PHE A 272 26.41 -4.35 14.01
C PHE A 272 26.71 -3.42 12.82
N ALA A 273 27.49 -3.91 11.88
CA ALA A 273 27.82 -3.22 10.64
C ALA A 273 27.31 -3.99 9.41
N TYR A 274 27.10 -3.23 8.33
CA TYR A 274 26.58 -3.75 7.07
C TYR A 274 27.02 -2.89 5.88
N ASP A 275 26.82 -3.37 4.64
CA ASP A 275 27.05 -2.53 3.45
C ASP A 275 26.07 -1.34 3.43
N GLY A 276 26.62 -0.14 3.57
CA GLY A 276 25.87 1.12 3.61
C GLY A 276 25.48 1.68 2.26
N THR A 277 25.88 1.03 1.16
CA THR A 277 25.62 1.55 -0.19
C THR A 277 24.11 1.61 -0.45
N GLY A 278 23.64 2.76 -0.89
CA GLY A 278 22.24 2.99 -1.22
C GLY A 278 21.27 3.11 -0.03
N VAL A 279 21.75 2.94 1.20
CA VAL A 279 20.91 3.12 2.40
C VAL A 279 20.67 4.59 2.68
N GLY A 280 19.40 4.95 2.90
CA GLY A 280 19.01 6.31 3.25
C GLY A 280 18.93 6.54 4.76
N TRP A 281 19.85 7.30 5.34
CA TRP A 281 19.81 7.68 6.76
C TRP A 281 19.15 9.03 6.96
N LYS A 282 18.27 9.11 7.97
CA LYS A 282 17.77 10.40 8.48
C LYS A 282 17.98 10.57 9.98
N ASN A 283 18.63 9.61 10.64
CA ASN A 283 18.89 9.62 12.10
C ASN A 283 17.63 9.90 12.93
N LYS A 284 16.49 9.45 12.47
CA LYS A 284 15.20 9.62 13.15
C LYS A 284 14.66 8.33 13.73
N HIS A 285 15.00 7.22 13.10
CA HIS A 285 14.48 5.91 13.42
C HIS A 285 15.61 4.91 13.43
N HIS A 286 15.52 3.92 14.28
CA HIS A 286 16.53 2.88 14.47
C HIS A 286 15.85 1.52 14.59
N ALA A 287 14.65 1.38 14.02
CA ALA A 287 13.88 0.16 14.14
C ALA A 287 14.38 -0.89 13.15
N TYR A 288 14.45 -2.13 13.59
CA TYR A 288 14.93 -3.24 12.79
C TYR A 288 14.40 -4.58 13.29
N PHE A 289 14.51 -5.59 12.44
CA PHE A 289 14.43 -7.00 12.85
C PHE A 289 15.50 -7.79 12.09
N LEU A 290 15.81 -8.97 12.60
CA LEU A 290 16.79 -9.89 12.01
C LEU A 290 16.09 -11.12 11.47
N GLU A 291 16.56 -11.64 10.34
CA GLU A 291 16.12 -12.91 9.74
C GLU A 291 17.30 -13.61 9.04
N GLY A 292 17.06 -14.77 8.44
CA GLY A 292 18.05 -15.44 7.58
C GLY A 292 19.15 -16.20 8.29
N LYS A 293 18.90 -16.70 9.52
CA LYS A 293 19.81 -17.57 10.27
C LYS A 293 19.06 -18.72 10.95
N ARG A 294 19.72 -19.87 11.03
CA ARG A 294 19.18 -21.05 11.72
C ARG A 294 18.93 -20.80 13.21
N GLU A 295 19.81 -20.04 13.85
CA GLU A 295 19.74 -19.73 15.28
C GLU A 295 18.53 -18.85 15.67
N LEU A 296 17.83 -18.32 14.68
CA LEU A 296 16.58 -17.57 14.89
C LEU A 296 15.34 -18.47 14.90
N ILE A 297 15.46 -19.75 14.56
CA ILE A 297 14.35 -20.71 14.63
C ILE A 297 14.13 -21.04 16.12
N ASP A 298 13.23 -20.35 16.78
CA ASP A 298 12.92 -20.58 18.19
C ASP A 298 11.43 -20.89 18.45
N GLN A 299 10.53 -20.59 17.51
CA GLN A 299 9.10 -20.90 17.59
C GLN A 299 8.67 -21.99 16.58
N ASP A 300 7.59 -22.69 16.91
CA ASP A 300 6.93 -23.62 15.99
C ASP A 300 6.40 -22.85 14.77
N GLY A 301 6.59 -23.42 13.55
CA GLY A 301 6.22 -22.79 12.30
C GLY A 301 7.31 -21.91 11.67
N GLU A 302 8.42 -21.71 12.33
CA GLU A 302 9.54 -20.94 11.77
C GLU A 302 10.45 -21.81 10.89
N TRP A 303 10.99 -21.16 9.85
CA TRP A 303 11.86 -21.79 8.88
C TRP A 303 13.03 -20.91 8.44
N TRP A 304 14.07 -21.57 7.95
CA TRP A 304 15.23 -20.93 7.32
C TRP A 304 15.79 -21.79 6.19
N TYR A 305 16.18 -21.17 5.09
CA TYR A 305 16.80 -21.84 3.96
C TYR A 305 18.29 -21.50 3.86
N ASP A 306 19.13 -22.52 3.98
CA ASP A 306 20.59 -22.45 3.73
C ASP A 306 20.84 -22.58 2.23
N ASN A 307 20.86 -21.46 1.54
CA ASN A 307 21.10 -21.40 0.09
C ASN A 307 22.46 -21.99 -0.32
N ALA A 308 23.48 -21.92 0.54
CA ALA A 308 24.81 -22.47 0.22
C ALA A 308 24.82 -24.00 0.13
N ASN A 309 23.91 -24.66 0.84
CA ASN A 309 23.80 -26.12 0.91
C ASN A 309 22.47 -26.66 0.37
N ASN A 310 21.60 -25.81 -0.18
CA ASN A 310 20.22 -26.09 -0.62
C ASN A 310 19.40 -26.79 0.47
N ARG A 311 19.54 -26.37 1.73
CA ARG A 311 18.97 -27.04 2.88
C ARG A 311 17.91 -26.17 3.55
N LEU A 312 16.70 -26.70 3.62
CA LEU A 312 15.60 -26.08 4.33
C LEU A 312 15.54 -26.63 5.75
N HIS A 313 15.46 -25.76 6.73
CA HIS A 313 15.28 -26.04 8.15
C HIS A 313 13.90 -25.54 8.59
N TYR A 314 13.18 -26.37 9.32
CA TYR A 314 11.83 -26.06 9.78
C TYR A 314 11.57 -26.63 11.17
N LYS A 315 10.99 -25.82 12.04
CA LYS A 315 10.50 -26.27 13.34
C LYS A 315 9.02 -26.58 13.26
N THR A 316 8.72 -27.87 13.25
CA THR A 316 7.33 -28.30 13.11
C THR A 316 6.50 -27.98 14.35
N PRO A 317 5.19 -27.80 14.20
CA PRO A 317 4.28 -27.74 15.35
C PRO A 317 4.51 -28.95 16.28
N SER A 318 4.49 -28.69 17.59
CA SER A 318 4.92 -29.63 18.62
C SER A 318 4.39 -31.06 18.44
N GLY A 319 5.32 -32.02 18.34
CA GLY A 319 5.05 -33.45 18.22
C GLY A 319 4.66 -33.93 16.82
N GLN A 320 4.77 -33.11 15.80
CA GLN A 320 4.52 -33.50 14.41
C GLN A 320 5.84 -33.82 13.70
N ASP A 321 5.78 -34.72 12.71
CA ASP A 321 6.89 -35.02 11.80
C ASP A 321 6.64 -34.27 10.48
N ALA A 322 7.61 -33.52 9.98
CA ALA A 322 7.53 -32.81 8.72
C ALA A 322 7.19 -33.72 7.52
N ASN A 323 7.53 -35.00 7.61
CA ASN A 323 7.19 -35.99 6.59
C ASN A 323 5.68 -36.28 6.51
N ASP A 324 4.93 -36.02 7.57
CA ASP A 324 3.48 -36.21 7.66
C ASP A 324 2.69 -34.95 7.30
N LEU A 325 3.39 -33.83 7.03
CA LEU A 325 2.79 -32.54 6.73
C LEU A 325 2.82 -32.24 5.22
N ASP A 326 1.81 -31.55 4.73
CA ASP A 326 1.83 -30.99 3.35
C ASP A 326 2.63 -29.69 3.34
N LEU A 327 3.95 -29.83 3.41
CA LEU A 327 4.88 -28.71 3.31
C LEU A 327 5.21 -28.45 1.85
N ARG A 328 5.03 -27.19 1.44
CA ARG A 328 5.21 -26.73 0.07
C ARG A 328 6.15 -25.54 0.04
N VAL A 329 7.00 -25.46 -0.98
CA VAL A 329 7.86 -24.29 -1.19
C VAL A 329 7.54 -23.59 -2.49
N LYS A 330 7.60 -22.27 -2.47
CA LYS A 330 7.51 -21.46 -3.70
C LYS A 330 8.80 -21.61 -4.49
N VAL A 331 8.65 -21.98 -5.77
CA VAL A 331 9.76 -22.28 -6.69
C VAL A 331 9.64 -21.55 -8.02
N GLN A 332 8.55 -20.83 -8.22
CA GLN A 332 8.24 -20.18 -9.49
C GLN A 332 7.77 -18.73 -9.26
N PRO A 333 8.53 -17.72 -9.75
CA PRO A 333 8.13 -16.33 -9.57
C PRO A 333 6.96 -15.93 -10.47
N PHE A 334 7.00 -16.33 -11.75
CA PHE A 334 5.98 -15.98 -12.74
C PHE A 334 5.36 -17.24 -13.34
N ALA A 335 4.04 -17.25 -13.43
CA ALA A 335 3.29 -18.25 -14.18
C ALA A 335 3.20 -17.87 -15.66
N MET A 336 3.00 -16.59 -15.91
CA MET A 336 2.85 -16.07 -17.27
C MET A 336 3.64 -14.77 -17.43
N SER A 337 4.39 -14.67 -18.52
CA SER A 337 4.98 -13.42 -18.98
C SER A 337 4.41 -13.07 -20.35
N VAL A 338 4.05 -11.82 -20.55
CA VAL A 338 3.63 -11.27 -21.87
C VAL A 338 4.76 -10.38 -22.36
N GLU A 339 5.27 -10.72 -23.52
CA GLU A 339 6.42 -10.05 -24.14
C GLU A 339 6.08 -9.63 -25.57
N ASN A 340 6.41 -8.40 -25.96
CA ASN A 340 6.26 -7.92 -27.34
C ASN A 340 4.89 -8.23 -27.96
N SER A 341 3.81 -8.11 -27.18
CA SER A 341 2.45 -8.50 -27.58
C SER A 341 1.46 -7.48 -27.08
N ASP A 342 0.68 -6.88 -27.97
CA ASP A 342 -0.33 -5.88 -27.64
C ASP A 342 -1.72 -6.52 -27.47
N GLY A 343 -2.55 -5.90 -26.63
CA GLY A 343 -3.97 -6.30 -26.46
C GLY A 343 -4.20 -7.68 -25.84
N VAL A 344 -3.19 -8.30 -25.24
CA VAL A 344 -3.34 -9.61 -24.59
C VAL A 344 -4.26 -9.48 -23.38
N THR A 345 -5.19 -10.43 -23.25
CA THR A 345 -6.09 -10.50 -22.09
C THR A 345 -5.87 -11.80 -21.32
N ILE A 346 -5.63 -11.69 -20.01
CA ILE A 346 -5.64 -12.80 -19.04
C ILE A 346 -6.86 -12.62 -18.15
N GLN A 347 -7.76 -13.63 -18.08
CA GLN A 347 -9.04 -13.47 -17.43
C GLN A 347 -9.49 -14.70 -16.67
N GLY A 348 -9.98 -14.49 -15.42
CA GLY A 348 -10.66 -15.52 -14.62
C GLY A 348 -9.73 -16.62 -14.11
N ILE A 349 -8.45 -16.32 -13.92
CA ILE A 349 -7.41 -17.26 -13.52
C ILE A 349 -6.89 -16.85 -12.14
N ASP A 350 -6.82 -17.80 -11.23
CA ASP A 350 -6.27 -17.62 -9.89
C ASP A 350 -4.78 -17.99 -9.85
N PHE A 351 -4.00 -17.30 -9.00
CA PHE A 351 -2.57 -17.50 -8.84
C PHE A 351 -2.24 -17.71 -7.36
N PHE A 352 -1.56 -18.78 -7.06
CA PHE A 352 -1.07 -19.08 -5.71
C PHE A 352 0.47 -19.17 -5.72
N GLY A 353 1.14 -18.36 -4.91
CA GLY A 353 2.59 -18.35 -4.83
C GLY A 353 3.31 -18.02 -6.15
N THR A 354 2.64 -17.37 -7.07
CA THR A 354 3.17 -16.94 -8.38
C THR A 354 2.37 -15.77 -8.91
N THR A 355 2.81 -15.16 -10.01
CA THR A 355 2.13 -13.99 -10.57
C THR A 355 2.32 -13.87 -12.09
N VAL A 356 1.93 -12.71 -12.62
CA VAL A 356 2.03 -12.35 -14.03
C VAL A 356 2.99 -11.17 -14.24
N ASN A 357 3.64 -11.13 -15.40
CA ASN A 357 4.50 -10.03 -15.82
C ASN A 357 4.12 -9.61 -17.25
N PHE A 358 3.80 -8.33 -17.43
CA PHE A 358 3.56 -7.73 -18.74
C PHE A 358 4.74 -6.81 -19.08
N ASN A 359 5.35 -7.05 -20.20
CA ASN A 359 6.53 -6.31 -20.64
C ASN A 359 6.29 -5.71 -22.04
N GLU A 360 6.38 -4.39 -22.16
CA GLU A 360 6.20 -3.62 -23.39
C GLU A 360 4.87 -3.95 -24.10
N CYS A 361 3.75 -3.91 -23.35
CA CYS A 361 2.41 -4.20 -23.86
C CYS A 361 1.55 -2.94 -23.95
N ASP A 362 0.91 -2.71 -25.07
CA ASP A 362 -0.12 -1.68 -25.23
C ASP A 362 -1.53 -2.30 -25.22
N GLY A 363 -2.42 -1.79 -24.36
CA GLY A 363 -3.81 -2.24 -24.26
C GLY A 363 -4.02 -3.63 -23.66
N CYS A 364 -3.09 -4.15 -22.89
CA CYS A 364 -3.26 -5.44 -22.22
C CYS A 364 -4.25 -5.38 -21.06
N SER A 365 -4.92 -6.50 -20.78
CA SER A 365 -5.92 -6.60 -19.72
C SER A 365 -5.66 -7.79 -18.80
N PHE A 366 -5.84 -7.55 -17.48
CA PHE A 366 -5.77 -8.58 -16.44
C PHE A 366 -6.99 -8.47 -15.55
N THR A 367 -7.90 -9.46 -15.61
CA THR A 367 -9.22 -9.29 -15.03
C THR A 367 -9.78 -10.53 -14.35
N ASN A 368 -10.66 -10.31 -13.34
CA ASN A 368 -11.40 -11.37 -12.64
C ASN A 368 -10.49 -12.46 -12.05
N SER A 369 -9.44 -12.07 -11.37
CA SER A 369 -8.37 -12.97 -10.92
C SER A 369 -8.06 -12.76 -9.44
N THR A 370 -7.69 -13.84 -8.75
CA THR A 370 -7.19 -13.79 -7.38
C THR A 370 -5.72 -14.16 -7.35
N LEU A 371 -4.92 -13.35 -6.66
CA LEU A 371 -3.49 -13.62 -6.46
C LEU A 371 -3.22 -13.67 -4.96
N GLU A 372 -2.76 -14.80 -4.48
CA GLU A 372 -2.34 -14.98 -3.10
C GLU A 372 -0.84 -15.30 -3.04
N TYR A 373 -0.12 -14.57 -2.20
CA TYR A 373 1.35 -14.60 -2.13
C TYR A 373 2.06 -14.34 -3.47
N PRO A 374 1.60 -13.40 -4.31
CA PRO A 374 2.16 -13.22 -5.65
C PRO A 374 3.56 -12.63 -5.61
N SER A 375 3.80 -11.66 -4.73
CA SER A 375 5.04 -10.91 -4.64
C SER A 375 5.86 -11.34 -3.45
N THR A 376 7.17 -11.42 -3.63
CA THR A 376 8.10 -11.75 -2.55
C THR A 376 9.48 -11.18 -2.81
N SER A 377 10.21 -10.92 -1.73
CA SER A 377 11.64 -10.64 -1.77
C SER A 377 12.46 -11.94 -1.92
N LYS A 378 13.72 -11.79 -2.28
CA LYS A 378 14.68 -12.93 -2.31
C LYS A 378 15.41 -13.11 -0.97
N ARG A 379 14.93 -12.46 0.11
CA ARG A 379 15.57 -12.61 1.43
C ARG A 379 15.50 -14.04 1.95
N GLY A 380 14.45 -14.78 1.63
CA GLY A 380 14.40 -16.22 1.90
C GLY A 380 15.54 -17.03 1.29
N LEU A 381 16.17 -16.52 0.21
CA LEU A 381 17.39 -17.07 -0.40
C LEU A 381 18.69 -16.46 0.18
N GLY A 382 18.61 -15.66 1.24
CA GLY A 382 19.77 -14.97 1.81
C GLY A 382 20.23 -13.74 1.02
N ILE A 383 19.43 -13.25 0.06
CA ILE A 383 19.76 -12.10 -0.79
C ILE A 383 19.08 -10.86 -0.21
N ALA A 384 19.90 -9.90 0.24
CA ALA A 384 19.43 -8.65 0.81
C ALA A 384 19.85 -7.44 -0.04
N GLY A 385 19.10 -6.34 0.05
CA GLY A 385 19.38 -5.12 -0.68
C GLY A 385 19.17 -5.23 -2.18
N GLU A 386 18.15 -5.97 -2.58
CA GLU A 386 17.82 -6.12 -4.00
C GLU A 386 17.59 -4.78 -4.69
N SER A 387 17.98 -4.73 -5.95
CA SER A 387 17.55 -3.68 -6.84
C SER A 387 16.03 -3.73 -7.03
N GLU A 388 15.40 -2.58 -7.10
CA GLU A 388 13.97 -2.45 -7.33
C GLU A 388 13.49 -3.17 -8.61
N ASP A 389 14.38 -3.32 -9.61
CA ASP A 389 14.07 -3.97 -10.89
C ASP A 389 14.19 -5.50 -10.84
N ASP A 390 14.84 -6.06 -9.81
CA ASP A 390 15.09 -7.50 -9.68
C ASP A 390 14.01 -8.26 -8.87
N ARG A 391 12.97 -7.57 -8.45
CA ARG A 391 11.91 -8.16 -7.62
C ARG A 391 10.92 -8.99 -8.41
N TRP A 392 10.39 -9.98 -7.74
CA TRP A 392 9.32 -10.83 -8.25
C TRP A 392 7.97 -10.34 -7.74
N MET A 393 7.23 -9.64 -8.59
CA MET A 393 5.92 -9.09 -8.26
C MET A 393 5.05 -8.94 -9.50
N THR A 394 3.76 -8.71 -9.30
CA THR A 394 2.82 -8.36 -10.37
C THR A 394 3.27 -7.05 -11.02
N ARG A 395 3.62 -7.09 -12.29
CA ARG A 395 4.27 -5.96 -12.95
C ARG A 395 3.80 -5.73 -14.37
N PHE A 396 3.66 -4.46 -14.71
CA PHE A 396 3.51 -3.93 -16.06
C PHE A 396 4.72 -3.05 -16.36
N TYR A 397 5.65 -3.55 -17.14
CA TYR A 397 6.87 -2.83 -17.47
C TYR A 397 6.74 -2.17 -18.84
N ARG A 398 6.90 -0.85 -18.92
CA ARG A 398 6.73 -0.03 -20.13
C ARG A 398 5.44 -0.34 -20.88
N SER A 399 4.38 -0.59 -20.15
CA SER A 399 3.07 -0.94 -20.70
C SER A 399 2.14 0.26 -20.62
N THR A 400 1.37 0.47 -21.67
CA THR A 400 0.44 1.60 -21.80
C THR A 400 -0.99 1.11 -22.01
N ASN A 401 -1.97 1.95 -21.66
CA ASN A 401 -3.39 1.67 -21.83
C ASN A 401 -3.84 0.33 -21.22
N SER A 402 -3.10 -0.16 -20.20
CA SER A 402 -3.41 -1.45 -19.56
C SER A 402 -4.62 -1.33 -18.64
N PHE A 403 -5.42 -2.38 -18.60
CA PHE A 403 -6.64 -2.43 -17.82
C PHE A 403 -6.62 -3.60 -16.84
N VAL A 404 -6.55 -3.27 -15.55
CA VAL A 404 -6.63 -4.22 -14.44
C VAL A 404 -7.97 -4.01 -13.75
N ASP A 405 -8.81 -5.05 -13.70
CA ASP A 405 -10.17 -4.93 -13.17
C ASP A 405 -10.61 -6.17 -12.43
N ASN A 406 -11.25 -5.96 -11.30
CA ASN A 406 -11.80 -7.03 -10.46
C ASN A 406 -10.74 -8.11 -10.13
N ILE A 407 -9.59 -7.66 -9.62
CA ILE A 407 -8.56 -8.55 -9.09
C ILE A 407 -8.49 -8.45 -7.57
N SER A 408 -8.01 -9.53 -6.95
CA SER A 408 -7.65 -9.54 -5.53
C SER A 408 -6.17 -9.87 -5.41
N ILE A 409 -5.40 -9.05 -4.68
CA ILE A 409 -4.00 -9.32 -4.33
C ILE A 409 -3.88 -9.33 -2.81
N THR A 410 -3.37 -10.44 -2.26
CA THR A 410 -3.25 -10.62 -0.82
C THR A 410 -1.91 -11.22 -0.42
N ASN A 411 -1.46 -10.90 0.80
CA ASN A 411 -0.31 -11.52 1.47
C ASN A 411 1.01 -11.37 0.68
N THR A 412 1.57 -10.18 0.65
CA THR A 412 2.83 -9.91 -0.09
C THR A 412 3.97 -9.45 0.81
N ASP A 413 5.19 -9.87 0.49
CA ASP A 413 6.44 -9.29 1.01
C ASP A 413 7.04 -8.29 0.00
N GLY A 414 6.27 -7.41 -0.49
CA GLY A 414 6.62 -6.40 -1.47
C GLY A 414 5.37 -5.67 -1.88
N GLY A 415 5.46 -4.71 -2.79
CA GLY A 415 4.30 -4.00 -3.31
C GLY A 415 3.28 -4.93 -3.94
N ALA A 416 2.04 -4.46 -4.09
CA ALA A 416 0.97 -5.25 -4.69
C ALA A 416 1.11 -5.33 -6.20
N ILE A 417 1.25 -4.18 -6.86
CA ILE A 417 1.36 -4.07 -8.32
C ILE A 417 2.20 -2.85 -8.70
N GLU A 418 3.01 -3.01 -9.73
CA GLU A 418 3.85 -1.94 -10.27
C GLU A 418 3.62 -1.72 -11.76
N PHE A 419 3.48 -0.46 -12.14
CA PHE A 419 3.53 0.01 -13.53
C PHE A 419 4.85 0.76 -13.73
N GLN A 420 5.87 0.06 -14.19
CA GLN A 420 7.22 0.60 -14.32
C GLN A 420 7.44 1.23 -15.69
N GLY A 421 8.03 2.41 -15.69
CA GLY A 421 8.36 3.20 -16.88
C GLY A 421 8.32 4.67 -16.55
N SER A 422 8.82 5.50 -17.45
CA SER A 422 8.68 6.95 -17.36
C SER A 422 7.44 7.43 -18.13
N ALA A 423 7.11 8.71 -17.97
CA ALA A 423 6.10 9.35 -18.80
C ALA A 423 6.39 9.12 -20.30
N GLY A 424 5.43 8.57 -21.02
CA GLY A 424 5.56 8.13 -22.43
C GLY A 424 5.87 6.65 -22.60
N GLN A 425 6.24 5.94 -21.53
CA GLN A 425 6.47 4.49 -21.55
C GLN A 425 5.44 3.71 -20.73
N SER A 426 4.88 4.34 -19.69
CA SER A 426 3.84 3.75 -18.84
C SER A 426 2.77 4.81 -18.64
N ASN A 427 1.73 4.81 -19.45
CA ASN A 427 0.70 5.83 -19.43
C ASN A 427 -0.69 5.23 -19.56
N ASN A 428 -1.70 5.96 -19.10
CA ASN A 428 -3.11 5.62 -19.25
C ASN A 428 -3.49 4.24 -18.68
N ASN A 429 -2.76 3.77 -17.70
CA ASN A 429 -3.06 2.50 -17.04
C ASN A 429 -4.22 2.68 -16.07
N THR A 430 -5.04 1.67 -15.93
CA THR A 430 -6.21 1.69 -15.04
C THR A 430 -6.18 0.49 -14.10
N VAL A 431 -6.38 0.75 -12.81
CA VAL A 431 -6.71 -0.27 -11.81
C VAL A 431 -8.09 0.05 -11.26
N ASN A 432 -9.02 -0.86 -11.46
CA ASN A 432 -10.43 -0.65 -11.13
C ASN A 432 -11.00 -1.82 -10.34
N ASN A 433 -11.97 -1.55 -9.45
CA ASN A 433 -12.79 -2.53 -8.76
C ASN A 433 -12.00 -3.69 -8.14
N SER A 434 -10.84 -3.38 -7.56
CA SER A 434 -9.88 -4.38 -7.08
C SER A 434 -9.66 -4.29 -5.58
N TYR A 435 -9.21 -5.39 -4.98
CA TYR A 435 -9.03 -5.56 -3.54
C TYR A 435 -7.57 -5.88 -3.21
N PHE A 436 -7.01 -5.14 -2.24
CA PHE A 436 -5.63 -5.28 -1.80
C PHE A 436 -5.58 -5.40 -0.28
N HIS A 437 -4.99 -6.49 0.24
CA HIS A 437 -4.97 -6.77 1.67
C HIS A 437 -3.68 -7.47 2.09
N ALA A 438 -3.17 -7.13 3.28
CA ALA A 438 -1.96 -7.69 3.85
C ALA A 438 -0.74 -7.54 2.91
N ILE A 439 -0.48 -6.30 2.52
CA ILE A 439 0.56 -5.95 1.55
C ILE A 439 1.78 -5.38 2.27
N ASP A 440 3.00 -5.74 1.79
CA ASP A 440 4.26 -5.15 2.25
C ASP A 440 4.62 -5.49 3.70
N TRP A 441 4.45 -6.71 4.17
CA TRP A 441 4.68 -7.04 5.58
C TRP A 441 6.10 -6.76 6.11
N SER A 442 7.10 -6.60 5.26
CA SER A 442 8.42 -6.12 5.64
C SER A 442 8.68 -4.65 5.25
N ALA A 443 7.96 -4.15 4.28
CA ALA A 443 8.12 -2.83 3.67
C ALA A 443 9.58 -2.50 3.28
N ALA A 444 10.39 -3.53 2.93
CA ALA A 444 11.82 -3.37 2.69
C ALA A 444 12.15 -3.24 1.20
N ASP A 445 13.13 -2.37 0.89
CA ASP A 445 13.74 -2.19 -0.43
C ASP A 445 12.74 -1.96 -1.58
N GLN A 446 11.62 -1.32 -1.32
CA GLN A 446 10.58 -1.04 -2.31
C GLN A 446 10.88 0.19 -3.16
N LYS A 447 10.20 0.32 -4.29
CA LYS A 447 10.39 1.38 -5.27
C LYS A 447 9.89 2.75 -4.78
N GLY A 448 10.48 3.80 -5.31
CA GLY A 448 10.04 5.16 -5.12
C GLY A 448 10.06 5.59 -3.66
N LEU A 449 8.91 5.95 -3.12
CA LEU A 449 8.71 6.34 -1.73
C LEU A 449 8.35 5.14 -0.82
N MET A 450 8.67 3.92 -1.23
CA MET A 450 8.21 2.71 -0.57
C MET A 450 6.68 2.64 -0.60
N THR A 451 6.12 2.22 -1.72
CA THR A 451 4.68 2.26 -1.97
C THR A 451 4.10 0.89 -2.24
N THR A 452 2.88 0.70 -1.80
CA THR A 452 2.11 -0.53 -2.04
C THR A 452 1.72 -0.67 -3.51
N ILE A 453 1.33 0.44 -4.15
CA ILE A 453 0.96 0.50 -5.55
C ILE A 453 1.74 1.64 -6.21
N TYR A 454 2.51 1.30 -7.23
CA TYR A 454 3.44 2.22 -7.90
C TYR A 454 3.13 2.39 -9.38
N GLU A 455 3.19 3.62 -9.86
CA GLU A 455 3.23 3.99 -11.28
C GLU A 455 4.35 5.02 -11.49
N GLY A 456 5.21 4.77 -12.47
CA GLY A 456 6.28 5.70 -12.82
C GLY A 456 5.96 6.60 -14.02
N GLY A 457 4.82 6.41 -14.66
CA GLY A 457 4.40 7.10 -15.87
C GLY A 457 3.45 8.28 -15.62
N ARG A 458 2.34 8.33 -16.34
CA ARG A 458 1.36 9.41 -16.21
C ARG A 458 -0.07 8.99 -16.55
N ASP A 459 -1.03 9.81 -16.12
CA ASP A 459 -2.46 9.68 -16.41
C ASP A 459 -3.03 8.31 -15.97
N MET A 460 -2.53 7.76 -14.84
CA MET A 460 -3.08 6.55 -14.26
C MET A 460 -4.43 6.81 -13.60
N TYR A 461 -5.34 5.86 -13.78
CA TYR A 461 -6.63 5.80 -13.09
C TYR A 461 -6.59 4.71 -12.03
N PHE A 462 -6.81 5.10 -10.78
CA PHE A 462 -6.99 4.18 -9.66
C PHE A 462 -8.36 4.41 -9.06
N MET A 463 -9.33 3.52 -9.30
CA MET A 463 -10.71 3.79 -8.97
C MET A 463 -11.49 2.57 -8.49
N ASN A 464 -12.47 2.81 -7.61
CA ASN A 464 -13.36 1.79 -7.05
C ASN A 464 -12.60 0.65 -6.33
N ASN A 465 -11.42 0.91 -5.81
CA ASN A 465 -10.60 -0.11 -5.16
C ASN A 465 -10.72 -0.06 -3.65
N THR A 466 -10.46 -1.18 -3.02
CA THR A 466 -10.38 -1.34 -1.57
C THR A 466 -8.95 -1.72 -1.20
N VAL A 467 -8.36 -0.99 -0.24
CA VAL A 467 -6.98 -1.27 0.25
C VAL A 467 -6.96 -1.22 1.76
N HIS A 468 -6.48 -2.26 2.40
CA HIS A 468 -6.24 -2.24 3.84
C HIS A 468 -5.13 -3.19 4.28
N LEU A 469 -4.62 -2.95 5.49
CA LEU A 469 -3.49 -3.64 6.10
C LEU A 469 -2.23 -3.61 5.23
N THR A 470 -1.53 -2.47 5.23
CA THR A 470 -0.27 -2.32 4.49
C THR A 470 0.87 -1.85 5.38
N GLY A 471 2.09 -2.30 5.06
CA GLY A 471 3.29 -1.89 5.79
C GLY A 471 3.95 -0.63 5.26
N ALA A 472 3.90 -0.40 3.96
CA ALA A 472 4.66 0.65 3.28
C ALA A 472 4.25 2.09 3.69
N SER A 473 5.16 3.01 3.49
CA SER A 473 5.03 4.44 3.83
C SER A 473 3.83 5.11 3.17
N SER A 474 3.59 4.82 1.91
CA SER A 474 2.47 5.32 1.13
C SER A 474 1.75 4.16 0.46
N VAL A 475 0.45 4.26 0.30
CA VAL A 475 -0.31 3.26 -0.45
C VAL A 475 -0.17 3.50 -1.94
N LEU A 476 -0.38 4.73 -2.37
CA LEU A 476 -0.33 5.13 -3.77
C LEU A 476 0.77 6.17 -4.02
N SER A 477 1.66 5.89 -4.97
CA SER A 477 2.52 6.87 -5.65
C SER A 477 2.48 6.53 -7.14
N ILE A 478 1.63 7.23 -7.88
CA ILE A 478 1.14 6.82 -9.19
C ILE A 478 1.34 7.90 -10.27
N GLY A 479 2.60 8.32 -10.42
CA GLY A 479 3.10 9.11 -11.54
C GLY A 479 2.47 10.49 -11.72
N ASP A 480 2.61 11.01 -12.94
CA ASP A 480 2.16 12.35 -13.32
C ASP A 480 0.65 12.41 -13.58
N ALA A 481 -0.01 13.46 -13.09
CA ALA A 481 -1.43 13.74 -13.34
C ALA A 481 -2.41 12.59 -12.98
N PRO A 482 -2.24 11.89 -11.87
CA PRO A 482 -3.05 10.72 -11.53
C PRO A 482 -4.52 11.08 -11.27
N LYS A 483 -5.39 10.09 -11.46
CA LYS A 483 -6.82 10.13 -11.20
C LYS A 483 -7.20 9.09 -10.17
N VAL A 484 -7.50 9.52 -8.94
CA VAL A 484 -7.78 8.63 -7.80
C VAL A 484 -9.20 8.84 -7.33
N PHE A 485 -10.10 7.90 -7.66
CA PHE A 485 -11.53 8.08 -7.44
C PHE A 485 -12.21 6.89 -6.76
N TYR A 486 -13.15 7.17 -5.84
CA TYR A 486 -14.08 6.19 -5.28
C TYR A 486 -13.42 5.01 -4.57
N ASN A 487 -12.22 5.21 -4.01
CA ASN A 487 -11.53 4.16 -3.28
C ASN A 487 -11.88 4.21 -1.79
N GLU A 488 -11.82 3.05 -1.14
CA GLU A 488 -11.86 2.92 0.31
C GLU A 488 -10.52 2.40 0.82
N VAL A 489 -9.88 3.15 1.74
CA VAL A 489 -8.55 2.82 2.24
C VAL A 489 -8.50 3.02 3.76
N TRP A 490 -8.10 1.98 4.49
CA TRP A 490 -7.98 2.05 5.96
C TRP A 490 -6.89 1.12 6.48
N ASP A 491 -6.48 1.34 7.73
CA ASP A 491 -5.53 0.48 8.45
C ASP A 491 -4.23 0.26 7.67
N VAL A 492 -3.57 1.33 7.24
CA VAL A 492 -2.44 1.27 6.31
C VAL A 492 -1.21 2.03 6.80
N GLY A 493 -0.06 1.68 6.25
CA GLY A 493 1.20 2.40 6.46
C GLY A 493 1.88 2.10 7.79
N HIS A 494 1.75 0.91 8.32
CA HIS A 494 2.11 0.56 9.70
C HIS A 494 3.61 0.59 10.01
N LEU A 495 4.46 0.23 9.07
CA LEU A 495 5.87 -0.06 9.33
C LEU A 495 6.81 1.13 9.12
N GLN A 496 6.33 2.19 8.51
CA GLN A 496 7.14 3.38 8.19
C GLN A 496 6.44 4.66 8.66
N THR A 497 7.18 5.73 8.91
CA THR A 497 6.66 6.86 9.69
C THR A 497 6.29 8.11 8.89
N ASP A 498 6.73 8.23 7.66
CA ASP A 498 6.40 9.35 6.77
C ASP A 498 5.41 8.86 5.68
N GLY A 499 4.90 9.76 4.87
CA GLY A 499 4.02 9.44 3.76
C GLY A 499 2.56 9.82 3.98
N ALA A 500 1.75 9.42 3.04
CA ALA A 500 0.31 9.59 3.03
C ALA A 500 -0.32 8.39 2.30
N VAL A 501 -1.61 8.15 2.50
CA VAL A 501 -2.31 7.12 1.71
C VAL A 501 -2.17 7.43 0.22
N VAL A 502 -2.54 8.64 -0.21
CA VAL A 502 -2.29 9.11 -1.57
C VAL A 502 -1.16 10.15 -1.52
N GLN A 503 0.01 9.78 -2.02
CA GLN A 503 1.19 10.62 -2.04
C GLN A 503 1.45 11.10 -3.47
N ILE A 504 1.33 12.41 -3.71
CA ILE A 504 1.57 13.03 -5.00
C ILE A 504 2.76 13.98 -4.85
N MET A 505 3.83 13.68 -5.56
CA MET A 505 5.07 14.44 -5.50
C MET A 505 4.98 15.69 -6.41
N GLN A 506 5.92 16.59 -6.25
CA GLN A 506 5.94 17.91 -6.87
C GLN A 506 5.67 17.94 -8.38
N GLY A 507 6.33 17.08 -9.15
CA GLY A 507 6.19 17.03 -10.61
C GLY A 507 4.92 16.34 -11.08
N GLU A 508 4.29 15.55 -10.21
CA GLU A 508 3.11 14.73 -10.49
C GLU A 508 1.80 15.51 -10.35
N ALA A 509 1.82 16.61 -9.58
CA ALA A 509 0.62 17.36 -9.23
C ALA A 509 -0.11 18.05 -10.39
N PRO A 510 0.55 18.56 -11.46
CA PRO A 510 -0.17 19.20 -12.54
C PRO A 510 -1.17 18.28 -13.24
N GLY A 511 -2.46 18.54 -13.04
CA GLY A 511 -3.55 17.71 -13.56
C GLY A 511 -3.96 16.53 -12.67
N ALA A 512 -3.30 16.35 -11.52
CA ALA A 512 -3.71 15.36 -10.54
C ALA A 512 -5.11 15.69 -9.98
N GLU A 513 -5.93 14.66 -9.81
CA GLU A 513 -7.27 14.79 -9.24
C GLU A 513 -7.55 13.61 -8.30
N VAL A 514 -7.82 13.94 -7.03
CA VAL A 514 -8.11 12.96 -5.99
C VAL A 514 -9.48 13.26 -5.42
N ALA A 515 -10.47 12.39 -5.68
CA ALA A 515 -11.84 12.70 -5.35
C ALA A 515 -12.69 11.49 -4.97
N TYR A 516 -13.71 11.74 -4.14
CA TYR A 516 -14.72 10.76 -3.74
C TYR A 516 -14.15 9.53 -3.00
N ASN A 517 -12.94 9.65 -2.42
CA ASN A 517 -12.35 8.56 -1.67
C ASN A 517 -12.78 8.58 -0.21
N TRP A 518 -12.87 7.41 0.41
CA TRP A 518 -13.03 7.20 1.83
C TRP A 518 -11.72 6.70 2.42
N ILE A 519 -11.14 7.47 3.35
CA ILE A 519 -9.85 7.17 3.96
C ILE A 519 -10.01 7.28 5.46
N HIS A 520 -9.72 6.21 6.21
CA HIS A 520 -9.98 6.21 7.64
C HIS A 520 -9.10 5.24 8.42
N ASP A 521 -9.12 5.37 9.76
CA ASP A 521 -8.37 4.50 10.68
C ASP A 521 -6.89 4.38 10.27
N ILE A 522 -6.23 5.51 9.99
CA ILE A 522 -4.86 5.56 9.50
C ILE A 522 -3.93 6.36 10.42
N ILE A 523 -2.67 5.93 10.49
CA ILE A 523 -1.61 6.60 11.27
C ILE A 523 -0.85 7.66 10.46
N LYS A 524 -1.34 8.00 9.26
CA LYS A 524 -0.72 8.88 8.27
C LYS A 524 -1.62 10.07 7.93
N TYR A 525 -1.17 10.89 6.98
CA TYR A 525 -2.07 11.78 6.23
C TYR A 525 -2.92 10.97 5.24
N GLY A 526 -4.14 11.39 5.04
CA GLY A 526 -4.98 10.81 4.00
C GLY A 526 -4.45 11.13 2.60
N ILE A 527 -4.38 12.40 2.22
CA ILE A 527 -3.91 12.83 0.90
C ILE A 527 -2.86 13.93 1.06
N ARG A 528 -1.80 13.85 0.25
CA ARG A 528 -0.69 14.81 0.32
C ARG A 528 -0.24 15.23 -1.06
N PHE A 529 -0.33 16.54 -1.35
CA PHE A 529 0.44 17.18 -2.39
C PHE A 529 1.77 17.63 -1.79
N ASP A 530 2.86 17.03 -2.21
CA ASP A 530 4.17 17.22 -1.61
C ASP A 530 5.14 17.92 -2.56
N ALA A 531 5.37 19.20 -2.31
CA ALA A 531 6.39 19.96 -2.98
C ALA A 531 7.63 20.12 -2.06
N PRO A 532 8.86 20.03 -2.56
CA PRO A 532 10.02 20.25 -1.73
C PRO A 532 10.13 21.68 -1.25
N ILE A 533 10.72 21.84 -0.08
CA ILE A 533 11.01 23.14 0.50
C ILE A 533 11.94 23.94 -0.43
N GLY A 534 11.50 25.15 -0.80
CA GLY A 534 12.31 26.13 -1.54
C GLY A 534 12.33 25.98 -3.07
N GLN A 535 11.52 25.09 -3.64
CA GLN A 535 11.34 25.03 -5.09
C GLN A 535 10.04 25.74 -5.51
N VAL A 536 10.20 26.84 -6.23
CA VAL A 536 9.09 27.64 -6.75
C VAL A 536 8.63 27.06 -8.08
N GLY A 537 7.34 26.80 -8.22
CA GLY A 537 6.69 26.43 -9.49
C GLY A 537 6.60 24.94 -9.78
N GLU A 538 7.10 24.09 -8.91
CA GLU A 538 6.85 22.66 -8.93
C GLU A 538 5.80 22.31 -7.86
N GLY A 539 4.97 21.29 -8.10
CA GLY A 539 3.84 20.98 -7.23
C GLY A 539 2.71 22.01 -7.34
N ARG A 540 1.96 21.99 -8.44
CA ARG A 540 0.89 22.96 -8.71
C ARG A 540 -0.24 22.36 -9.53
N ASN A 541 -1.40 23.04 -9.52
CA ASN A 541 -2.57 22.70 -10.33
C ASN A 541 -3.11 21.28 -10.06
N GLY A 542 -3.02 20.82 -8.84
CA GLY A 542 -3.69 19.58 -8.40
C GLY A 542 -5.01 19.90 -7.71
N THR A 543 -5.94 18.96 -7.75
CA THR A 543 -7.28 19.10 -7.16
C THR A 543 -7.56 17.97 -6.18
N MET A 544 -8.08 18.31 -4.97
CA MET A 544 -8.61 17.35 -3.99
C MET A 544 -10.05 17.74 -3.68
N HIS A 545 -11.01 16.86 -3.96
CA HIS A 545 -12.41 17.23 -3.69
C HIS A 545 -13.30 16.02 -3.37
N HIS A 546 -14.36 16.28 -2.60
CA HIS A 546 -15.37 15.30 -2.22
C HIS A 546 -14.82 14.04 -1.52
N ASN A 547 -13.62 14.13 -0.95
CA ASN A 547 -13.08 13.04 -0.15
C ASN A 547 -13.65 13.10 1.28
N VAL A 548 -13.80 11.94 1.90
CA VAL A 548 -14.16 11.81 3.31
C VAL A 548 -13.00 11.14 4.05
N ILE A 549 -12.42 11.82 5.04
CA ILE A 549 -11.27 11.34 5.80
C ILE A 549 -11.60 11.45 7.29
N TRP A 550 -11.41 10.36 8.05
CA TRP A 550 -11.67 10.38 9.49
C TRP A 550 -10.78 9.38 10.23
N ASP A 551 -10.65 9.57 11.56
CA ASP A 551 -9.79 8.74 12.43
C ASP A 551 -8.37 8.59 11.84
N ALA A 552 -7.84 9.68 11.29
CA ALA A 552 -6.54 9.74 10.64
C ALA A 552 -5.53 10.51 11.51
N ALA A 553 -4.24 10.30 11.33
CA ALA A 553 -3.24 11.17 11.98
C ALA A 553 -3.34 12.62 11.46
N GLY A 554 -3.72 12.80 10.19
CA GLY A 554 -4.05 14.07 9.58
C GLY A 554 -4.83 13.86 8.28
N GLY A 555 -5.61 14.83 7.86
CA GLY A 555 -6.43 14.71 6.66
C GLY A 555 -5.68 15.05 5.38
N LEU A 556 -5.72 16.31 4.98
CA LEU A 556 -5.12 16.80 3.74
C LEU A 556 -3.86 17.62 4.04
N MET A 557 -2.75 17.32 3.37
CA MET A 557 -1.55 18.16 3.38
C MET A 557 -1.32 18.76 2.00
N VAL A 558 -1.26 20.07 1.92
CA VAL A 558 -1.12 20.81 0.66
C VAL A 558 0.16 21.62 0.67
N LYS A 559 1.04 21.34 -0.27
CA LYS A 559 2.24 22.12 -0.57
C LYS A 559 2.28 22.43 -2.05
N GLY A 560 2.71 23.64 -2.39
CA GLY A 560 2.80 24.10 -3.78
C GLY A 560 1.77 25.17 -4.10
N ASP A 561 1.60 25.47 -5.38
CA ASP A 561 0.83 26.62 -5.86
C ASP A 561 -0.37 26.21 -6.70
N TYR A 562 -1.41 27.05 -6.77
CA TYR A 562 -2.56 26.90 -7.66
C TYR A 562 -3.34 25.59 -7.48
N HIS A 563 -3.34 25.03 -6.27
CA HIS A 563 -4.16 23.86 -5.95
C HIS A 563 -5.61 24.26 -5.67
N ASP A 564 -6.53 23.38 -5.98
CA ASP A 564 -7.96 23.56 -5.68
C ASP A 564 -8.45 22.46 -4.74
N ILE A 565 -8.83 22.86 -3.51
CA ILE A 565 -9.18 21.97 -2.41
C ILE A 565 -10.60 22.28 -1.96
N HIS A 566 -11.57 21.45 -2.36
CA HIS A 566 -12.96 21.80 -2.12
C HIS A 566 -13.88 20.60 -1.84
N ASN A 567 -14.98 20.87 -1.14
CA ASN A 567 -16.03 19.90 -0.82
C ASN A 567 -15.52 18.62 -0.12
N ASN A 568 -14.35 18.65 0.53
CA ASN A 568 -13.88 17.53 1.34
C ASN A 568 -14.51 17.56 2.73
N THR A 569 -14.68 16.41 3.33
CA THR A 569 -15.09 16.24 4.73
C THR A 569 -13.97 15.57 5.48
N VAL A 570 -13.37 16.24 6.47
CA VAL A 570 -12.32 15.69 7.32
C VAL A 570 -12.67 15.93 8.77
N PHE A 571 -12.56 14.92 9.60
CA PHE A 571 -12.88 15.04 11.02
C PHE A 571 -12.14 13.99 11.86
N ASN A 572 -12.01 14.28 13.15
CA ASN A 572 -11.37 13.40 14.13
C ASN A 572 -9.90 13.08 13.79
N SER A 573 -9.16 14.07 13.31
CA SER A 573 -7.71 13.93 13.13
C SER A 573 -7.02 13.83 14.47
N THR A 574 -6.23 12.75 14.70
CA THR A 574 -5.74 12.38 16.02
C THR A 574 -4.39 13.00 16.39
N GLY A 575 -3.59 13.40 15.43
CA GLY A 575 -2.23 13.89 15.68
C GLY A 575 -1.86 15.16 14.94
N LYS A 576 -2.72 15.64 14.03
CA LYS A 576 -2.45 16.78 13.14
C LYS A 576 -3.76 17.48 12.80
N ASN A 577 -3.66 18.57 12.05
CA ASN A 577 -4.86 19.27 11.59
C ASN A 577 -5.55 18.51 10.44
N ASP A 578 -6.84 18.71 10.31
CA ASP A 578 -7.63 18.11 9.21
C ASP A 578 -7.14 18.57 7.85
N ILE A 579 -6.87 19.87 7.70
CA ILE A 579 -6.22 20.42 6.51
C ILE A 579 -5.00 21.23 6.93
N ILE A 580 -3.87 21.00 6.28
CA ILE A 580 -2.68 21.81 6.46
C ILE A 580 -2.15 22.33 5.12
N PHE A 581 -2.11 23.66 5.00
CA PHE A 581 -1.45 24.38 3.93
C PHE A 581 -0.03 24.73 4.37
N LEU A 582 0.94 23.95 3.95
CA LEU A 582 2.31 24.09 4.44
C LEU A 582 3.00 25.24 3.71
N THR A 583 3.41 26.26 4.49
CA THR A 583 4.16 27.42 3.99
C THR A 583 5.60 27.46 4.48
N ASP A 584 6.09 26.39 5.08
CA ASP A 584 7.44 26.28 5.66
C ASP A 584 8.55 26.67 4.68
N GLY A 585 9.46 27.51 5.11
CA GLY A 585 10.71 27.80 4.36
C GLY A 585 10.52 28.53 3.05
N GLY A 586 9.44 29.29 2.87
CA GLY A 586 9.17 30.06 1.66
C GLY A 586 8.49 29.26 0.55
N ILE A 587 7.98 28.09 0.85
CA ILE A 587 7.01 27.41 0.00
C ILE A 587 5.77 28.27 -0.09
N ASN A 588 5.34 28.48 -1.29
CA ASN A 588 4.23 29.36 -1.56
C ASN A 588 3.01 28.52 -1.92
N ASN A 589 2.00 28.52 -1.11
CA ASN A 589 0.65 28.12 -1.53
C ASN A 589 -0.03 29.31 -2.25
N LYS A 590 0.65 29.88 -3.24
CA LYS A 590 0.12 31.01 -4.01
C LYS A 590 -1.06 30.57 -4.84
N ASN A 591 -2.13 31.34 -4.76
CA ASN A 591 -3.33 31.15 -5.56
C ASN A 591 -3.95 29.75 -5.43
N SER A 592 -3.63 29.01 -4.36
CA SER A 592 -4.38 27.81 -3.99
C SER A 592 -5.72 28.23 -3.39
N THR A 593 -6.78 27.51 -3.74
CA THR A 593 -8.13 27.78 -3.24
C THR A 593 -8.57 26.71 -2.26
N LEU A 594 -9.22 27.13 -1.19
CA LEU A 594 -9.81 26.26 -0.19
C LEU A 594 -11.26 26.70 0.03
N HIS A 595 -12.24 25.87 -0.38
CA HIS A 595 -13.63 26.26 -0.24
C HIS A 595 -14.57 25.06 -0.05
N ARG A 596 -15.69 25.29 0.64
CA ARG A 596 -16.76 24.31 0.88
C ARG A 596 -16.29 23.00 1.53
N ASN A 597 -15.19 23.02 2.28
CA ASN A 597 -14.75 21.86 3.03
C ASN A 597 -15.43 21.82 4.40
N ALA A 598 -15.81 20.64 4.85
CA ALA A 598 -16.33 20.39 6.20
C ALA A 598 -15.20 19.82 7.05
N VAL A 599 -14.60 20.63 7.92
CA VAL A 599 -13.41 20.27 8.70
C VAL A 599 -13.48 20.86 10.11
N ASP A 600 -12.79 20.25 11.05
CA ASP A 600 -12.67 20.72 12.43
C ASP A 600 -11.47 21.67 12.61
N SER A 601 -10.43 21.54 11.78
CA SER A 601 -9.22 22.35 11.90
C SER A 601 -8.51 22.59 10.57
N VAL A 602 -7.95 23.80 10.43
CA VAL A 602 -7.08 24.19 9.31
C VAL A 602 -5.83 24.86 9.87
N ALA A 603 -4.67 24.49 9.37
CA ALA A 603 -3.39 25.10 9.76
C ALA A 603 -2.58 25.51 8.55
N ASP A 604 -1.69 26.49 8.75
CA ASP A 604 -0.80 27.03 7.72
C ASP A 604 0.66 26.69 7.95
N HIS A 605 1.01 26.10 9.08
CA HIS A 605 2.37 25.93 9.49
C HIS A 605 2.63 24.58 10.15
N ARG A 606 3.78 23.98 9.83
CA ARG A 606 4.32 22.83 10.53
C ARG A 606 5.22 23.32 11.67
N SER A 607 4.64 23.74 12.79
CA SER A 607 5.43 23.87 14.01
C SER A 607 5.29 22.59 14.83
N ASP A 608 6.33 22.26 15.60
CA ASP A 608 6.27 21.16 16.57
C ASP A 608 5.12 21.41 17.58
N ASP A 609 4.83 22.67 17.88
CA ASP A 609 3.74 23.08 18.76
C ASP A 609 2.35 22.81 18.18
N VAL A 610 2.17 22.90 16.87
CA VAL A 610 0.90 22.57 16.20
C VAL A 610 0.67 21.06 16.19
N PHE A 611 1.75 20.28 16.11
CA PHE A 611 1.70 18.83 16.11
C PHE A 611 1.78 18.21 17.50
N ALA A 612 2.46 18.88 18.45
CA ALA A 612 2.62 18.40 19.81
C ALA A 612 1.42 18.67 20.72
N ASN A 613 0.61 19.66 20.36
CA ASN A 613 -0.62 19.99 21.07
C ASN A 613 -1.78 19.90 20.10
N PRO A 614 -2.41 18.72 19.94
CA PRO A 614 -3.72 18.67 19.31
C PRO A 614 -4.62 19.69 20.03
N LEU A 615 -5.43 20.42 19.30
CA LEU A 615 -6.38 21.36 19.90
C LEU A 615 -7.11 20.64 21.01
N PRO A 616 -7.26 21.26 22.21
CA PRO A 616 -7.89 20.61 23.34
C PRO A 616 -9.22 19.99 22.94
N ASN A 617 -9.46 18.75 23.38
CA ASN A 617 -10.73 18.05 23.14
C ASN A 617 -11.92 18.98 23.46
N GLY A 618 -12.66 19.37 22.44
CA GLY A 618 -13.81 20.30 22.55
C GLY A 618 -13.63 21.64 21.87
N THR A 619 -12.45 21.98 21.34
CA THR A 619 -12.27 23.14 20.47
C THR A 619 -12.59 22.72 19.03
N HIS A 620 -13.86 22.52 18.76
CA HIS A 620 -14.29 22.16 17.42
C HIS A 620 -14.56 23.42 16.62
N TRP A 621 -13.94 23.52 15.47
CA TRP A 621 -14.25 24.45 14.42
C TRP A 621 -15.56 24.08 13.72
N SER A 622 -16.45 23.38 14.44
CA SER A 622 -17.71 22.84 13.95
C SER A 622 -18.65 23.93 13.38
N ASN A 623 -18.37 25.17 13.72
CA ASN A 623 -19.08 26.31 13.13
C ASN A 623 -18.60 26.69 11.72
N TRP A 624 -17.54 26.07 11.24
CA TRP A 624 -17.00 26.22 9.89
C TRP A 624 -17.78 25.47 8.83
N ASN A 625 -18.42 24.39 9.24
CA ASN A 625 -19.09 23.44 8.35
C ASN A 625 -20.25 24.02 7.51
N GLY A 626 -20.59 25.24 7.69
CA GLY A 626 -21.65 25.86 6.91
C GLY A 626 -21.27 27.16 6.18
N TYR A 627 -20.08 27.68 6.44
CA TYR A 627 -19.79 29.07 6.15
C TYR A 627 -18.82 29.33 5.00
N LEU A 628 -18.10 28.32 4.57
CA LEU A 628 -17.32 28.37 3.32
C LEU A 628 -18.18 27.99 2.10
N GLN A 629 -19.46 27.72 2.32
CA GLN A 629 -20.41 27.44 1.23
C GLN A 629 -20.84 28.74 0.54
N GLY A 630 -20.45 28.88 -0.70
CA GLY A 630 -21.05 29.89 -1.58
C GLY A 630 -20.17 31.07 -1.97
N TYR A 631 -19.01 31.22 -1.35
CA TYR A 631 -18.04 32.20 -1.77
C TYR A 631 -16.83 31.45 -2.36
N ASP A 632 -16.34 31.89 -3.51
CA ASP A 632 -14.98 31.56 -3.97
C ASP A 632 -13.97 32.26 -3.02
N GLY A 633 -14.27 32.17 -1.72
CA GLY A 633 -13.70 32.96 -0.66
C GLY A 633 -12.30 32.43 -0.33
N MET A 634 -11.39 33.34 -0.29
CA MET A 634 -10.01 33.07 0.09
C MET A 634 -9.95 32.74 1.58
N ILE A 635 -9.41 31.58 1.90
CA ILE A 635 -8.67 31.38 3.15
C ILE A 635 -7.22 31.70 2.87
N GLU A 636 -6.62 32.50 3.71
CA GLU A 636 -5.20 32.70 3.75
C GLU A 636 -4.68 32.37 5.14
N ALA A 637 -3.66 31.51 5.18
CA ALA A 637 -3.06 31.04 6.40
C ALA A 637 -1.56 31.27 6.35
N ARG A 638 -1.00 32.00 7.32
CA ARG A 638 0.41 32.35 7.37
C ARG A 638 0.86 32.67 8.80
N ASN A 639 2.09 32.29 9.15
CA ASN A 639 2.72 32.68 10.43
C ASN A 639 1.85 32.44 11.67
N GLN A 640 1.20 31.29 11.77
CA GLN A 640 0.32 30.90 12.88
C GLN A 640 -0.98 31.72 12.95
N ILE A 641 -1.37 32.37 11.89
CA ILE A 641 -2.62 33.07 11.71
C ILE A 641 -3.37 32.47 10.53
N SER A 642 -4.65 32.33 10.67
CA SER A 642 -5.54 31.97 9.57
C SER A 642 -6.74 32.92 9.53
N CYS A 643 -7.15 33.31 8.34
CA CYS A 643 -8.30 34.14 8.15
C CYS A 643 -9.18 33.65 7.00
N ALA A 644 -10.47 33.79 7.12
CA ALA A 644 -11.45 33.43 6.09
C ALA A 644 -12.50 34.53 5.88
N ILE A 645 -12.84 34.75 4.63
CA ILE A 645 -13.96 35.62 4.24
C ILE A 645 -15.19 34.73 4.04
N TYR A 646 -16.30 35.14 4.64
CA TYR A 646 -17.60 34.47 4.54
C TYR A 646 -18.42 34.98 3.34
N ASP A 647 -19.46 34.24 2.96
CA ASP A 647 -20.38 34.58 1.85
C ASP A 647 -20.98 35.97 1.93
N ASN A 648 -21.18 36.46 3.15
CA ASN A 648 -21.72 37.80 3.39
C ASN A 648 -20.63 38.87 3.42
N GLY A 649 -19.38 38.54 3.08
CA GLY A 649 -18.23 39.43 3.13
C GLY A 649 -17.68 39.70 4.54
N SER A 650 -18.11 38.93 5.54
CA SER A 650 -17.55 39.01 6.89
C SER A 650 -16.21 38.33 6.97
N LEU A 651 -15.26 38.91 7.70
CA LEU A 651 -13.93 38.31 7.94
C LEU A 651 -13.89 37.67 9.33
N TYR A 652 -13.34 36.45 9.38
CA TYR A 652 -13.02 35.77 10.63
C TYR A 652 -11.55 35.36 10.62
N CYS A 653 -10.87 35.59 11.76
CA CYS A 653 -9.48 35.24 11.93
C CYS A 653 -9.27 34.43 13.21
N TRP A 654 -8.25 33.59 13.22
CA TRP A 654 -7.84 32.76 14.36
C TRP A 654 -6.35 32.44 14.33
N GLY A 655 -5.85 31.84 15.39
CA GLY A 655 -4.44 31.56 15.58
C GLY A 655 -3.78 32.51 16.58
N ARG A 656 -2.50 32.78 16.40
CA ARG A 656 -1.72 33.62 17.31
C ARG A 656 -2.21 35.06 17.34
N ASN A 657 -2.37 35.62 18.55
CA ASN A 657 -2.90 36.99 18.75
C ASN A 657 -2.18 37.75 19.89
N ASP A 658 -0.94 37.35 20.22
CA ASP A 658 -0.17 37.97 21.29
C ASP A 658 0.27 39.40 21.01
N HIS A 659 0.20 39.83 19.76
CA HIS A 659 0.47 41.18 19.31
C HIS A 659 -0.77 41.88 18.69
N GLY A 660 -1.96 41.26 18.79
CA GLY A 660 -3.19 41.77 18.19
C GLY A 660 -3.30 41.57 16.68
N GLN A 661 -2.51 40.67 16.13
CA GLN A 661 -2.37 40.43 14.68
C GLN A 661 -3.64 39.87 14.03
N LEU A 662 -4.60 39.39 14.79
CA LEU A 662 -5.90 38.98 14.27
C LEU A 662 -6.87 40.14 14.02
N GLY A 663 -6.50 41.37 14.43
CA GLY A 663 -7.37 42.55 14.25
C GLY A 663 -8.65 42.58 15.11
N LEU A 664 -8.68 41.82 16.20
CA LEU A 664 -9.87 41.67 17.05
C LEU A 664 -10.09 42.82 18.04
N GLY A 665 -9.18 43.80 18.09
CA GLY A 665 -9.24 44.91 19.03
C GLY A 665 -8.74 44.58 20.45
N TYR A 666 -8.24 43.38 20.67
CA TYR A 666 -7.59 42.89 21.90
C TYR A 666 -6.42 41.97 21.58
N THR A 667 -5.56 41.71 22.56
CA THR A 667 -4.50 40.71 22.50
C THR A 667 -4.84 39.51 23.35
N SER A 668 -4.50 38.30 22.84
CA SER A 668 -4.60 37.04 23.54
C SER A 668 -3.37 36.17 23.18
N GLY A 669 -3.07 35.09 23.87
CA GLY A 669 -1.97 34.23 23.45
C GLY A 669 -2.26 33.56 22.10
N ARG A 670 -3.46 33.04 21.96
CA ARG A 670 -3.97 32.39 20.74
C ARG A 670 -5.50 32.36 20.77
N GLU A 671 -6.12 32.53 19.62
CA GLU A 671 -7.53 32.25 19.41
C GLU A 671 -7.67 30.90 18.71
N GLU A 672 -8.26 29.98 19.39
CA GLU A 672 -8.40 28.58 18.92
C GLU A 672 -9.62 28.40 18.02
N ALA A 673 -10.51 29.38 17.97
CA ALA A 673 -11.69 29.39 17.12
C ALA A 673 -11.75 30.68 16.30
N PRO A 674 -12.36 30.64 15.08
CA PRO A 674 -12.56 31.86 14.29
C PRO A 674 -13.26 32.95 15.03
N GLN A 675 -12.64 34.09 15.14
CA GLN A 675 -13.18 35.29 15.73
C GLN A 675 -13.60 36.30 14.64
N TYR A 676 -14.78 36.85 14.76
CA TYR A 676 -15.24 37.88 13.84
C TYR A 676 -14.36 39.13 13.96
N VAL A 677 -13.87 39.62 12.84
CA VAL A 677 -13.12 40.89 12.78
C VAL A 677 -14.07 42.01 12.40
N ASP A 678 -14.33 42.94 13.33
CA ASP A 678 -15.25 44.03 13.13
C ASP A 678 -14.59 45.23 12.41
N PHE A 679 -14.95 45.40 11.15
CA PHE A 679 -14.53 46.54 10.33
C PHE A 679 -15.56 47.69 10.34
N GLY A 680 -16.58 47.60 11.17
CA GLY A 680 -17.70 48.57 11.21
C GLY A 680 -18.83 48.25 10.23
N THR A 681 -19.97 48.89 10.43
CA THR A 681 -21.18 48.59 9.67
C THR A 681 -21.08 48.99 8.20
N GLY A 682 -21.57 48.12 7.31
CA GLY A 682 -21.69 48.38 5.87
C GLY A 682 -20.42 48.15 5.05
N ARG A 683 -19.44 47.46 5.60
CA ARG A 683 -18.23 47.04 4.88
C ARG A 683 -18.24 45.55 4.62
N THR A 684 -17.82 45.16 3.43
CA THR A 684 -17.59 43.77 3.01
C THR A 684 -16.14 43.61 2.59
N ILE A 685 -15.55 42.49 2.96
CA ILE A 685 -14.16 42.12 2.56
C ILE A 685 -14.29 41.27 1.31
N THR A 686 -13.54 41.62 0.27
CA THR A 686 -13.56 40.91 -1.04
C THR A 686 -12.25 40.23 -1.38
N SER A 687 -11.19 40.53 -0.66
CA SER A 687 -9.87 39.86 -0.83
C SER A 687 -9.10 39.89 0.48
N LEU A 688 -8.22 38.91 0.64
CA LEU A 688 -7.39 38.72 1.81
C LEU A 688 -5.92 38.62 1.38
N GLY A 689 -5.02 39.24 2.13
CA GLY A 689 -3.59 39.10 1.94
C GLY A 689 -2.91 39.21 3.30
N ILE A 690 -2.20 38.15 3.72
CA ILE A 690 -1.42 38.10 4.94
C ILE A 690 0.08 38.28 4.59
N ASP A 691 0.71 39.32 5.15
CA ASP A 691 2.11 39.63 4.91
C ASP A 691 3.07 38.76 5.75
N ASP A 692 4.26 38.49 5.22
CA ASP A 692 5.36 37.75 5.89
C ASP A 692 6.01 38.51 7.06
N SER A 693 5.78 39.80 7.20
CA SER A 693 6.49 40.62 8.18
C SER A 693 6.09 40.35 9.66
N GLY A 694 5.11 39.52 9.88
CA GLY A 694 4.84 38.77 11.14
C GLY A 694 4.56 39.53 12.41
N ALA A 695 4.69 40.86 12.48
CA ALA A 695 4.55 41.57 13.74
C ALA A 695 4.06 43.04 13.66
N GLU A 696 4.24 43.71 12.57
CA GLU A 696 3.94 45.15 12.56
C GLU A 696 3.14 45.54 11.31
N GLY A 697 1.84 45.62 11.47
CA GLY A 697 0.99 46.35 10.54
C GLY A 697 0.14 45.52 9.59
N TRP A 698 -0.84 44.91 10.18
CA TRP A 698 -1.94 44.34 9.43
C TRP A 698 -2.89 45.47 9.01
N ALA A 699 -2.97 45.73 7.73
CA ALA A 699 -4.03 46.59 7.20
C ALA A 699 -4.79 45.82 6.12
N PRO A 700 -6.05 45.45 6.32
CA PRO A 700 -6.85 44.89 5.25
C PRO A 700 -7.02 45.93 4.15
N ASN A 701 -6.71 45.53 2.92
CA ASN A 701 -7.03 46.36 1.77
C ASN A 701 -8.55 46.44 1.63
N SER A 702 -9.14 47.53 2.10
CA SER A 702 -10.55 47.83 1.86
C SER A 702 -10.68 48.51 0.50
N HIS A 703 -11.26 47.83 -0.45
CA HIS A 703 -11.82 48.46 -1.65
C HIS A 703 -13.33 48.40 -1.63
#